data_2df4b235f9598295b661e0ec6848cc8d
#
_entry.id   2df4b235f9598295b661e0ec6848cc8d
#
_cell.length_a   1.000
_cell.length_b   1.000
_cell.length_c   1.000
_cell.angle_alpha   90.00
_cell.angle_beta   90.00
_cell.angle_gamma   90.00
#
_symmetry.space_group_name_H-M   'P 1'
#
loop_
_entity.id
_entity.type
_entity.pdbx_description
1 polymer ?
#
loop_
_entity_poly.entity_id
_entity_poly.type
_entity_poly.pdbx_seq_one_letter_code
_entity_poly.pdbx_strand_id
1 'polypeptide(L)'
;MSFYEIETPLIAKHNVGKALRAMKETIAEDKLPGYIVARYEDVKNDYRLMQDAMMRGLRDDKIDEVYADIMRKVYGAGLDVLIEEKVKKYSSFAYARVSAQQTEAHPDAVRTVLEAYVQDMAMMAFEPESTRKAKMEKLTADHHAYMKQLFNALLVAPMWNDRRAADFADLLLSPTIDRDDALLLVSAVMLATMNVNDPYKWDMLAEVYVRATDKVLKMRALVGWVLSLPYNPRGPRLFPFVQERIKAMLADKTTLKQMLDMQMQMLFCCNADADNEEIQRNIMPTLIKNTNLQMTRLGIVEKEDDPMKDIMDPNAAERDMEEMERKYRKMMDMQKQGSDIYFGGFSKMKTFPFFNDLCNWFAPFNAAHPALGAARERLAGSTFLNNLMENGPFCDSDKYSFALAIAQIMDRMPDNVKEMLNSDATLGPTVSKEEQENPAYICRSYLQSLYRFFRLYRSKRDFLNPFILDELEDNDGNALFMSYKLLACPEMEENAVALCGFLLKRKMMRELMSMAICYKSSQNPRLVRFLALVPMTDGKWQEAYDLFASVPEDQHTEESLRGMAHCCMSLKRFGEAVAIYRRLLAMHPDSFSYQLNLAVCLMSSDAFSSCGDASSCGDASSCGDASSSCGASSCDASSCDAAFSLGGKVEARPNKVVEEGTKLLYKLDYEHPNNANVRRVLAWCMMLQGNFDKAIDIYMRLLSQPDAVSADRLNAAYAHWLSRDVARAVALLREYCNLCEQEEAEAKEAAKKQGRRCEPTKSRNYRLVEDFTKDADLLSKYGISLTERKIMVDIVLNEEEF
;
A
#
# COMPACT_ATOMS: atom_id res chain seq x y z
N MET A 1 -30.37 15.56 -8.08
CA MET A 1 -30.31 14.69 -6.88
C MET A 1 -29.48 13.45 -7.15
N SER A 2 -28.82 12.87 -6.17
CA SER A 2 -27.91 11.77 -6.38
C SER A 2 -28.34 10.50 -5.61
N PHE A 3 -27.91 9.34 -6.07
CA PHE A 3 -28.09 8.05 -5.37
C PHE A 3 -27.78 8.16 -3.88
N TYR A 4 -26.79 8.97 -3.51
CA TYR A 4 -26.42 9.20 -2.11
C TYR A 4 -27.57 9.77 -1.24
N GLU A 5 -28.47 10.56 -1.83
CA GLU A 5 -29.63 11.09 -1.14
C GLU A 5 -30.73 10.04 -0.89
N ILE A 6 -30.72 8.96 -1.68
CA ILE A 6 -31.57 7.78 -1.47
C ILE A 6 -30.92 6.85 -0.45
N GLU A 7 -29.62 6.58 -0.61
CA GLU A 7 -28.87 5.64 0.22
C GLU A 7 -28.75 6.07 1.68
N THR A 8 -28.41 7.34 1.92
CA THR A 8 -28.15 7.83 3.29
C THR A 8 -29.36 7.71 4.22
N PRO A 9 -30.58 8.14 3.88
CA PRO A 9 -31.74 7.93 4.75
C PRO A 9 -32.10 6.45 4.89
N LEU A 10 -31.90 5.65 3.87
CA LEU A 10 -32.22 4.22 3.88
C LEU A 10 -31.30 3.45 4.83
N ILE A 11 -29.99 3.64 4.71
CA ILE A 11 -29.00 2.83 5.41
C ILE A 11 -28.63 3.40 6.78
N ALA A 12 -28.37 4.72 6.87
CA ALA A 12 -27.93 5.33 8.12
C ALA A 12 -29.08 5.57 9.11
N LYS A 13 -30.31 5.74 8.60
CA LYS A 13 -31.48 6.11 9.41
C LYS A 13 -32.60 5.09 9.37
N HIS A 14 -32.44 4.01 8.62
CA HIS A 14 -33.48 2.99 8.38
C HIS A 14 -34.85 3.61 8.04
N ASN A 15 -34.86 4.65 7.19
CA ASN A 15 -36.06 5.41 6.87
C ASN A 15 -36.46 5.28 5.41
N VAL A 16 -37.27 4.26 5.12
CA VAL A 16 -37.82 3.97 3.80
C VAL A 16 -38.61 5.16 3.25
N GLY A 17 -39.46 5.80 4.09
CA GLY A 17 -40.28 6.92 3.63
C GLY A 17 -39.50 8.12 3.15
N LYS A 18 -38.35 8.42 3.74
CA LYS A 18 -37.45 9.49 3.25
C LYS A 18 -36.72 9.08 1.99
N ALA A 19 -36.27 7.84 1.87
CA ALA A 19 -35.62 7.33 0.67
C ALA A 19 -36.57 7.34 -0.53
N LEU A 20 -37.83 6.89 -0.34
CA LEU A 20 -38.87 6.95 -1.38
C LEU A 20 -39.20 8.39 -1.81
N ARG A 21 -39.16 9.36 -0.89
CA ARG A 21 -39.35 10.78 -1.25
C ARG A 21 -38.22 11.31 -2.11
N ALA A 22 -36.99 11.07 -1.72
CA ALA A 22 -35.82 11.43 -2.52
C ALA A 22 -35.88 10.81 -3.92
N MET A 23 -36.25 9.53 -3.99
CA MET A 23 -36.39 8.82 -5.25
C MET A 23 -37.50 9.42 -6.15
N LYS A 24 -38.66 9.78 -5.56
CA LYS A 24 -39.73 10.46 -6.28
C LYS A 24 -39.28 11.80 -6.90
N GLU A 25 -38.51 12.58 -6.14
CA GLU A 25 -37.95 13.85 -6.62
C GLU A 25 -37.00 13.61 -7.77
N THR A 26 -36.10 12.63 -7.65
CA THR A 26 -35.18 12.23 -8.74
C THR A 26 -35.91 11.79 -10.01
N ILE A 27 -36.97 10.97 -9.88
CA ILE A 27 -37.79 10.54 -11.02
C ILE A 27 -38.46 11.74 -11.72
N ALA A 28 -38.96 12.69 -10.95
CA ALA A 28 -39.65 13.88 -11.49
C ALA A 28 -38.67 14.82 -12.23
N GLU A 29 -37.45 15.00 -11.72
CA GLU A 29 -36.44 15.89 -12.29
C GLU A 29 -35.77 15.28 -13.52
N ASP A 30 -35.47 13.98 -13.52
CA ASP A 30 -34.53 13.34 -14.43
C ASP A 30 -35.16 12.58 -15.60
N LYS A 31 -36.47 12.46 -15.68
CA LYS A 31 -37.17 11.66 -16.71
C LYS A 31 -36.58 10.25 -16.88
N LEU A 32 -36.50 9.54 -15.77
CA LEU A 32 -35.90 8.22 -15.72
C LEU A 32 -36.64 7.19 -16.60
N PRO A 33 -35.96 6.10 -17.03
CA PRO A 33 -36.58 5.02 -17.81
C PRO A 33 -37.81 4.42 -17.12
N GLY A 34 -38.82 3.99 -17.93
CA GLY A 34 -40.10 3.49 -17.42
C GLY A 34 -39.96 2.31 -16.46
N TYR A 35 -38.93 1.46 -16.60
CA TYR A 35 -38.75 0.33 -15.71
C TYR A 35 -38.35 0.75 -14.28
N ILE A 36 -37.61 1.86 -14.12
CA ILE A 36 -37.28 2.43 -12.80
C ILE A 36 -38.53 3.01 -12.15
N VAL A 37 -39.34 3.71 -12.93
CA VAL A 37 -40.63 4.25 -12.46
C VAL A 37 -41.55 3.14 -12.00
N ALA A 38 -41.65 2.05 -12.78
CA ALA A 38 -42.45 0.89 -12.42
C ALA A 38 -41.94 0.26 -11.10
N ARG A 39 -40.64 0.03 -10.96
CA ARG A 39 -40.00 -0.52 -9.75
C ARG A 39 -40.25 0.39 -8.54
N TYR A 40 -40.16 1.71 -8.72
CA TYR A 40 -40.49 2.67 -7.66
C TYR A 40 -41.93 2.57 -7.21
N GLU A 41 -42.90 2.52 -8.15
CA GLU A 41 -44.34 2.40 -7.80
C GLU A 41 -44.64 1.07 -7.09
N ASP A 42 -43.99 -0.02 -7.50
CA ASP A 42 -44.15 -1.32 -6.84
C ASP A 42 -43.68 -1.26 -5.37
N VAL A 43 -42.47 -0.76 -5.14
CA VAL A 43 -41.92 -0.66 -3.77
C VAL A 43 -42.70 0.33 -2.91
N LYS A 44 -43.15 1.42 -3.48
CA LYS A 44 -44.02 2.40 -2.81
C LYS A 44 -45.36 1.78 -2.42
N ASN A 45 -45.95 0.94 -3.27
CA ASN A 45 -47.19 0.21 -2.99
C ASN A 45 -46.95 -0.81 -1.85
N ASP A 46 -45.86 -1.59 -1.89
CA ASP A 46 -45.50 -2.50 -0.81
C ASP A 46 -45.38 -1.77 0.53
N TYR A 47 -44.71 -0.63 0.54
CA TYR A 47 -44.60 0.18 1.77
C TYR A 47 -45.91 0.77 2.25
N ARG A 48 -46.82 1.19 1.35
CA ARG A 48 -48.19 1.65 1.68
C ARG A 48 -49.03 0.52 2.27
N LEU A 49 -49.00 -0.67 1.68
CA LEU A 49 -49.72 -1.83 2.23
C LEU A 49 -49.27 -2.15 3.64
N MET A 50 -47.97 -2.07 3.93
CA MET A 50 -47.46 -2.23 5.29
C MET A 50 -47.96 -1.15 6.23
N GLN A 51 -47.97 0.13 5.81
CA GLN A 51 -48.50 1.23 6.60
C GLN A 51 -50.00 1.06 6.88
N ASP A 52 -50.82 0.69 5.88
CA ASP A 52 -52.25 0.43 6.01
C ASP A 52 -52.54 -0.74 6.95
N ALA A 53 -51.74 -1.79 6.91
CA ALA A 53 -51.85 -2.92 7.85
C ALA A 53 -51.60 -2.45 9.28
N MET A 54 -50.56 -1.65 9.53
CA MET A 54 -50.27 -1.05 10.82
C MET A 54 -51.43 -0.15 11.31
N MET A 55 -51.95 0.70 10.44
CA MET A 55 -53.06 1.61 10.76
C MET A 55 -54.36 0.84 11.14
N ARG A 56 -54.57 -0.35 10.58
CA ARG A 56 -55.68 -1.25 10.94
C ARG A 56 -55.43 -2.07 12.20
N GLY A 57 -54.29 -1.88 12.88
CA GLY A 57 -53.91 -2.60 14.07
C GLY A 57 -53.52 -4.06 13.85
N LEU A 58 -53.25 -4.45 12.63
CA LEU A 58 -52.72 -5.78 12.30
C LEU A 58 -51.29 -5.89 12.82
N ARG A 59 -51.03 -6.91 13.61
CA ARG A 59 -49.69 -7.28 14.09
C ARG A 59 -49.20 -8.46 13.28
N ASP A 60 -48.00 -8.29 12.69
CA ASP A 60 -47.33 -9.35 11.99
C ASP A 60 -45.99 -9.59 12.70
N ASP A 61 -45.77 -10.82 13.14
CA ASP A 61 -44.51 -11.22 13.80
C ASP A 61 -43.31 -11.11 12.89
N LYS A 62 -43.53 -11.01 11.55
CA LYS A 62 -42.52 -10.86 10.55
C LYS A 62 -42.34 -9.44 10.00
N ILE A 63 -42.85 -8.44 10.70
CA ILE A 63 -42.82 -7.05 10.25
C ILE A 63 -41.43 -6.54 9.97
N ASP A 64 -40.44 -6.98 10.77
CA ASP A 64 -39.04 -6.60 10.59
C ASP A 64 -38.44 -7.22 9.32
N GLU A 65 -38.79 -8.47 8.98
CA GLU A 65 -38.38 -9.14 7.75
C GLU A 65 -38.97 -8.46 6.52
N VAL A 66 -40.27 -8.12 6.57
CA VAL A 66 -40.98 -7.40 5.50
C VAL A 66 -40.37 -6.02 5.29
N TYR A 67 -40.09 -5.30 6.38
CA TYR A 67 -39.43 -3.99 6.30
C TYR A 67 -38.03 -4.07 5.71
N ALA A 68 -37.26 -5.06 6.11
CA ALA A 68 -35.92 -5.32 5.54
C ALA A 68 -35.99 -5.68 4.04
N ASP A 69 -37.02 -6.42 3.63
CA ASP A 69 -37.24 -6.71 2.20
C ASP A 69 -37.60 -5.45 1.40
N ILE A 70 -38.46 -4.59 1.94
CA ILE A 70 -38.76 -3.28 1.33
C ILE A 70 -37.48 -2.43 1.24
N MET A 71 -36.64 -2.40 2.27
CA MET A 71 -35.35 -1.69 2.24
C MET A 71 -34.43 -2.20 1.12
N ARG A 72 -34.33 -3.52 0.92
CA ARG A 72 -33.56 -4.14 -0.20
C ARG A 72 -34.11 -3.73 -1.57
N LYS A 73 -35.45 -3.73 -1.71
CA LYS A 73 -36.13 -3.31 -2.97
C LYS A 73 -35.88 -1.83 -3.26
N VAL A 74 -35.95 -0.93 -2.23
CA VAL A 74 -35.61 0.50 -2.38
C VAL A 74 -34.15 0.67 -2.77
N TYR A 75 -33.26 -0.07 -2.12
CA TYR A 75 -31.83 -0.02 -2.45
C TYR A 75 -31.58 -0.44 -3.92
N GLY A 76 -32.22 -1.51 -4.37
CA GLY A 76 -32.10 -1.97 -5.75
C GLY A 76 -32.60 -0.96 -6.78
N ALA A 77 -33.74 -0.32 -6.50
CA ALA A 77 -34.25 0.77 -7.33
C ALA A 77 -33.31 1.98 -7.32
N GLY A 78 -32.66 2.26 -6.18
CA GLY A 78 -31.63 3.28 -6.07
C GLY A 78 -30.36 2.97 -6.90
N LEU A 79 -29.92 1.70 -6.95
CA LEU A 79 -28.81 1.30 -7.81
C LEU A 79 -29.14 1.50 -9.31
N ASP A 80 -30.39 1.26 -9.72
CA ASP A 80 -30.82 1.54 -11.09
C ASP A 80 -30.77 3.05 -11.40
N VAL A 81 -31.10 3.91 -10.43
CA VAL A 81 -30.91 5.36 -10.54
C VAL A 81 -29.44 5.72 -10.68
N LEU A 82 -28.55 5.11 -9.89
CA LEU A 82 -27.10 5.32 -9.98
C LEU A 82 -26.55 4.96 -11.38
N ILE A 83 -27.05 3.89 -12.00
CA ILE A 83 -26.66 3.55 -13.37
C ILE A 83 -27.05 4.67 -14.34
N GLU A 84 -28.25 5.21 -14.24
CA GLU A 84 -28.71 6.30 -15.12
C GLU A 84 -27.92 7.62 -14.85
N GLU A 85 -27.54 7.89 -13.61
CA GLU A 85 -26.63 8.99 -13.30
C GLU A 85 -25.27 8.81 -13.98
N LYS A 86 -24.72 7.59 -13.94
CA LYS A 86 -23.46 7.27 -14.63
C LYS A 86 -23.60 7.40 -16.15
N VAL A 87 -24.70 6.92 -16.73
CA VAL A 87 -25.00 7.06 -18.15
C VAL A 87 -25.08 8.54 -18.58
N LYS A 88 -25.62 9.41 -17.74
CA LYS A 88 -25.66 10.87 -18.01
C LYS A 88 -24.31 11.55 -17.85
N LYS A 89 -23.52 11.12 -16.88
CA LYS A 89 -22.28 11.78 -16.48
C LYS A 89 -21.07 11.31 -17.28
N TYR A 90 -21.00 10.03 -17.64
CA TYR A 90 -19.80 9.39 -18.15
C TYR A 90 -19.97 8.85 -19.57
N SER A 91 -19.06 9.23 -20.46
CA SER A 91 -19.11 8.86 -21.88
C SER A 91 -19.08 7.36 -22.15
N SER A 92 -18.33 6.59 -21.35
CA SER A 92 -18.25 5.12 -21.47
C SER A 92 -19.57 4.45 -21.15
N PHE A 93 -20.28 4.93 -20.13
CA PHE A 93 -21.62 4.41 -19.76
C PHE A 93 -22.68 4.85 -20.76
N ALA A 94 -22.63 6.07 -21.26
CA ALA A 94 -23.52 6.54 -22.32
C ALA A 94 -23.37 5.71 -23.60
N TYR A 95 -22.14 5.45 -24.01
CA TYR A 95 -21.86 4.57 -25.16
C TYR A 95 -22.35 3.15 -24.91
N ALA A 96 -22.09 2.58 -23.74
CA ALA A 96 -22.54 1.25 -23.37
C ALA A 96 -24.07 1.13 -23.43
N ARG A 97 -24.81 2.13 -22.96
CA ARG A 97 -26.27 2.16 -23.02
C ARG A 97 -26.78 2.13 -24.47
N VAL A 98 -26.19 2.92 -25.36
CA VAL A 98 -26.56 2.93 -26.79
C VAL A 98 -26.22 1.62 -27.46
N SER A 99 -25.03 1.08 -27.21
CA SER A 99 -24.56 -0.20 -27.75
C SER A 99 -25.42 -1.39 -27.31
N ALA A 100 -25.95 -1.32 -26.10
CA ALA A 100 -26.75 -2.39 -25.49
C ALA A 100 -28.21 -2.46 -25.98
N GLN A 101 -28.72 -1.45 -26.70
CA GLN A 101 -30.17 -1.35 -27.02
C GLN A 101 -30.76 -2.51 -27.79
N GLN A 102 -29.94 -3.21 -28.57
CA GLN A 102 -30.36 -4.31 -29.43
C GLN A 102 -29.94 -5.70 -28.90
N THR A 103 -29.31 -5.74 -27.70
CA THR A 103 -28.73 -6.97 -27.15
C THR A 103 -29.52 -7.43 -25.94
N GLU A 104 -30.13 -8.60 -26.05
CA GLU A 104 -30.74 -9.24 -24.90
C GLU A 104 -29.66 -9.86 -24.01
N ALA A 105 -29.60 -9.44 -22.76
CA ALA A 105 -28.63 -9.93 -21.78
C ALA A 105 -29.27 -10.89 -20.74
N HIS A 106 -30.37 -11.57 -21.13
CA HIS A 106 -30.91 -12.65 -20.31
C HIS A 106 -30.06 -13.90 -20.46
N PRO A 107 -29.73 -14.65 -19.38
CA PRO A 107 -28.81 -15.80 -19.43
C PRO A 107 -29.16 -16.83 -20.50
N ASP A 108 -30.45 -17.19 -20.69
CA ASP A 108 -30.90 -18.18 -21.66
C ASP A 108 -30.70 -17.72 -23.11
N ALA A 109 -30.98 -16.43 -23.40
CA ALA A 109 -30.74 -15.85 -24.71
C ALA A 109 -29.25 -15.79 -25.03
N VAL A 110 -28.45 -15.37 -24.07
CA VAL A 110 -26.97 -15.34 -24.18
C VAL A 110 -26.44 -16.75 -24.43
N ARG A 111 -26.90 -17.77 -23.67
CA ARG A 111 -26.51 -19.17 -23.85
C ARG A 111 -26.77 -19.64 -25.26
N THR A 112 -27.97 -19.38 -25.77
CA THR A 112 -28.35 -19.80 -27.11
C THR A 112 -27.40 -19.24 -28.17
N VAL A 113 -27.02 -17.98 -28.09
CA VAL A 113 -26.13 -17.35 -29.07
C VAL A 113 -24.70 -17.88 -28.95
N LEU A 114 -24.18 -18.05 -27.74
CA LEU A 114 -22.80 -18.53 -27.50
C LEU A 114 -22.64 -19.99 -27.90
N GLU A 115 -23.63 -20.84 -27.61
CA GLU A 115 -23.64 -22.24 -28.04
C GLU A 115 -23.76 -22.37 -29.56
N ALA A 116 -24.58 -21.53 -30.22
CA ALA A 116 -24.67 -21.49 -31.68
C ALA A 116 -23.32 -21.16 -32.32
N TYR A 117 -22.58 -20.18 -31.75
CA TYR A 117 -21.23 -19.84 -32.21
C TYR A 117 -20.27 -21.04 -32.16
N VAL A 118 -20.23 -21.76 -31.02
CA VAL A 118 -19.40 -22.96 -30.86
C VAL A 118 -19.77 -24.04 -31.87
N GLN A 119 -21.09 -24.27 -32.12
CA GLN A 119 -21.57 -25.21 -33.10
C GLN A 119 -21.17 -24.79 -34.52
N ASP A 120 -21.39 -23.52 -34.89
CA ASP A 120 -21.04 -23.00 -36.22
C ASP A 120 -19.52 -23.08 -36.46
N MET A 121 -18.69 -22.78 -35.45
CA MET A 121 -17.23 -22.96 -35.53
C MET A 121 -16.86 -24.43 -35.77
N ALA A 122 -17.51 -25.38 -35.11
CA ALA A 122 -17.27 -26.80 -35.30
C ALA A 122 -17.66 -27.24 -36.74
N MET A 123 -18.74 -26.67 -37.25
CA MET A 123 -19.22 -26.98 -38.63
C MET A 123 -18.27 -26.45 -39.72
N MET A 124 -17.41 -25.44 -39.40
CA MET A 124 -16.42 -24.97 -40.38
C MET A 124 -15.40 -26.04 -40.82
N ALA A 125 -15.23 -27.11 -40.07
CA ALA A 125 -14.41 -28.25 -40.43
C ALA A 125 -14.92 -28.95 -41.69
N PHE A 126 -16.22 -28.89 -41.98
CA PHE A 126 -16.87 -29.51 -43.11
C PHE A 126 -17.01 -28.59 -44.34
N GLU A 127 -16.62 -27.32 -44.21
CA GLU A 127 -16.68 -26.36 -45.30
C GLU A 127 -15.54 -26.57 -46.31
N PRO A 128 -15.78 -26.33 -47.64
CA PRO A 128 -14.71 -26.35 -48.64
C PRO A 128 -13.57 -25.37 -48.28
N GLU A 129 -12.32 -25.79 -48.45
CA GLU A 129 -11.15 -25.03 -48.13
C GLU A 129 -11.13 -23.61 -48.73
N SER A 130 -11.64 -23.48 -49.98
CA SER A 130 -11.74 -22.22 -50.73
C SER A 130 -12.64 -21.16 -50.06
N THR A 131 -13.64 -21.59 -49.31
CA THR A 131 -14.61 -20.68 -48.64
C THR A 131 -14.47 -20.64 -47.14
N ARG A 132 -13.80 -21.64 -46.56
CA ARG A 132 -13.65 -21.81 -45.10
C ARG A 132 -13.06 -20.59 -44.43
N LYS A 133 -11.94 -20.07 -44.94
CA LYS A 133 -11.24 -18.91 -44.35
C LYS A 133 -12.18 -17.70 -44.27
N ALA A 134 -12.83 -17.34 -45.35
CA ALA A 134 -13.73 -16.17 -45.42
C ALA A 134 -14.97 -16.33 -44.51
N LYS A 135 -15.52 -17.53 -44.42
CA LYS A 135 -16.65 -17.82 -43.54
C LYS A 135 -16.24 -17.77 -42.07
N MET A 136 -15.09 -18.34 -41.70
CA MET A 136 -14.54 -18.25 -40.35
C MET A 136 -14.29 -16.80 -39.93
N GLU A 137 -13.67 -16.00 -40.78
CA GLU A 137 -13.38 -14.59 -40.49
C GLU A 137 -14.68 -13.80 -40.26
N LYS A 138 -15.71 -14.04 -41.07
CA LYS A 138 -17.02 -13.42 -40.90
C LYS A 138 -17.67 -13.85 -39.59
N LEU A 139 -17.73 -15.15 -39.32
CA LEU A 139 -18.32 -15.70 -38.11
C LEU A 139 -17.64 -15.14 -36.84
N THR A 140 -16.31 -15.11 -36.84
CA THR A 140 -15.52 -14.54 -35.71
C THR A 140 -15.76 -13.04 -35.57
N ALA A 141 -15.92 -12.30 -36.67
CA ALA A 141 -16.21 -10.87 -36.63
C ALA A 141 -17.61 -10.56 -36.06
N ASP A 142 -18.63 -11.33 -36.53
CA ASP A 142 -20.00 -11.20 -36.06
C ASP A 142 -20.12 -11.58 -34.57
N HIS A 143 -19.42 -12.64 -34.14
CA HIS A 143 -19.36 -13.04 -32.74
C HIS A 143 -18.69 -11.97 -31.86
N HIS A 144 -17.53 -11.42 -32.28
CA HIS A 144 -16.86 -10.36 -31.57
C HIS A 144 -17.74 -9.11 -31.44
N ALA A 145 -18.46 -8.75 -32.49
CA ALA A 145 -19.42 -7.64 -32.44
C ALA A 145 -20.53 -7.88 -31.40
N TYR A 146 -21.05 -9.10 -31.32
CA TYR A 146 -22.03 -9.51 -30.32
C TYR A 146 -21.43 -9.44 -28.90
N MET A 147 -20.24 -10.00 -28.68
CA MET A 147 -19.58 -10.00 -27.39
C MET A 147 -19.29 -8.58 -26.89
N LYS A 148 -18.91 -7.66 -27.77
CA LYS A 148 -18.75 -6.24 -27.47
C LYS A 148 -20.09 -5.60 -26.99
N GLN A 149 -21.19 -5.90 -27.67
CA GLN A 149 -22.53 -5.40 -27.30
C GLN A 149 -22.97 -5.99 -25.96
N LEU A 150 -22.74 -7.29 -25.75
CA LEU A 150 -23.08 -7.99 -24.51
C LEU A 150 -22.25 -7.46 -23.32
N PHE A 151 -20.95 -7.23 -23.51
CA PHE A 151 -20.10 -6.59 -22.50
C PHE A 151 -20.68 -5.25 -22.06
N ASN A 152 -21.06 -4.41 -23.01
CA ASN A 152 -21.67 -3.11 -22.74
C ASN A 152 -23.04 -3.25 -22.07
N ALA A 153 -23.84 -4.24 -22.46
CA ALA A 153 -25.14 -4.50 -21.86
C ALA A 153 -25.01 -4.91 -20.37
N LEU A 154 -24.02 -5.73 -20.03
CA LEU A 154 -23.75 -6.14 -18.66
C LEU A 154 -23.25 -4.97 -17.80
N LEU A 155 -22.45 -4.07 -18.36
CA LEU A 155 -21.94 -2.89 -17.67
C LEU A 155 -23.06 -1.98 -17.16
N VAL A 156 -24.12 -1.81 -17.98
CA VAL A 156 -25.27 -0.92 -17.65
C VAL A 156 -26.52 -1.71 -17.26
N ALA A 157 -26.39 -3.01 -16.98
CA ALA A 157 -27.50 -3.85 -16.57
C ALA A 157 -28.04 -3.43 -15.21
N PRO A 158 -29.38 -3.34 -15.03
CA PRO A 158 -29.99 -3.08 -13.73
C PRO A 158 -29.59 -4.12 -12.67
N MET A 159 -29.88 -3.80 -11.40
CA MET A 159 -29.62 -4.73 -10.31
C MET A 159 -30.26 -6.08 -10.60
N TRP A 160 -29.47 -7.13 -10.40
CA TRP A 160 -29.91 -8.51 -10.57
C TRP A 160 -30.76 -8.98 -9.39
N ASN A 161 -31.26 -10.20 -9.50
CA ASN A 161 -31.84 -10.97 -8.42
C ASN A 161 -31.06 -12.29 -8.30
N ASP A 162 -31.38 -13.06 -7.26
CA ASP A 162 -30.74 -14.33 -6.93
C ASP A 162 -30.79 -15.31 -8.12
N ARG A 163 -31.97 -15.49 -8.73
CA ARG A 163 -32.17 -16.38 -9.87
C ARG A 163 -31.26 -16.00 -11.05
N ARG A 164 -31.27 -14.74 -11.45
CA ARG A 164 -30.43 -14.27 -12.56
C ARG A 164 -28.94 -14.47 -12.29
N ALA A 165 -28.51 -14.25 -11.04
CA ALA A 165 -27.13 -14.46 -10.63
C ALA A 165 -26.75 -15.95 -10.75
N ALA A 166 -27.61 -16.85 -10.28
CA ALA A 166 -27.40 -18.29 -10.39
C ALA A 166 -27.37 -18.77 -11.87
N ASP A 167 -28.32 -18.31 -12.68
CA ASP A 167 -28.41 -18.66 -14.12
C ASP A 167 -27.15 -18.16 -14.88
N PHE A 168 -26.60 -16.97 -14.51
CA PHE A 168 -25.36 -16.47 -15.10
C PHE A 168 -24.13 -17.26 -14.61
N ALA A 169 -24.08 -17.67 -13.34
CA ALA A 169 -23.02 -18.55 -12.86
C ALA A 169 -23.02 -19.87 -13.63
N ASP A 170 -24.17 -20.47 -13.81
CA ASP A 170 -24.33 -21.71 -14.56
C ASP A 170 -23.99 -21.57 -16.06
N LEU A 171 -24.24 -20.38 -16.65
CA LEU A 171 -23.83 -20.08 -18.01
C LEU A 171 -22.29 -20.04 -18.10
N LEU A 172 -21.62 -19.31 -17.22
CA LEU A 172 -20.17 -19.12 -17.24
C LEU A 172 -19.39 -20.41 -16.94
N LEU A 173 -20.00 -21.33 -16.21
CA LEU A 173 -19.43 -22.63 -15.86
C LEU A 173 -19.79 -23.73 -16.89
N SER A 174 -20.56 -23.39 -17.90
CA SER A 174 -21.01 -24.36 -18.91
C SER A 174 -19.85 -24.77 -19.83
N PRO A 175 -19.63 -26.06 -20.07
CA PRO A 175 -18.66 -26.53 -21.04
C PRO A 175 -19.08 -26.34 -22.50
N THR A 176 -20.30 -25.86 -22.76
CA THR A 176 -20.88 -25.69 -24.08
C THR A 176 -20.61 -24.34 -24.71
N ILE A 177 -20.10 -23.38 -23.94
CA ILE A 177 -19.68 -22.07 -24.44
C ILE A 177 -18.17 -21.99 -24.57
N ASP A 178 -17.70 -21.03 -25.37
CA ASP A 178 -16.26 -20.78 -25.49
C ASP A 178 -15.65 -20.27 -24.17
N ARG A 179 -14.47 -20.76 -23.85
CA ARG A 179 -13.73 -20.36 -22.64
C ARG A 179 -13.42 -18.88 -22.61
N ASP A 180 -13.02 -18.31 -23.74
CA ASP A 180 -12.62 -16.90 -23.83
C ASP A 180 -13.84 -15.98 -23.61
N ASP A 181 -15.04 -16.42 -24.03
CA ASP A 181 -16.30 -15.73 -23.77
C ASP A 181 -16.60 -15.68 -22.26
N ALA A 182 -16.47 -16.83 -21.58
CA ALA A 182 -16.68 -16.89 -20.13
C ALA A 182 -15.70 -15.95 -19.39
N LEU A 183 -14.43 -15.92 -19.77
CA LEU A 183 -13.39 -15.04 -19.20
C LEU A 183 -13.69 -13.55 -19.43
N LEU A 184 -14.21 -13.19 -20.60
CA LEU A 184 -14.59 -11.83 -20.92
C LEU A 184 -15.82 -11.39 -20.13
N LEU A 185 -16.85 -12.26 -20.03
CA LEU A 185 -18.10 -11.97 -19.33
C LEU A 185 -17.90 -11.83 -17.82
N VAL A 186 -17.04 -12.64 -17.19
CA VAL A 186 -16.64 -12.44 -15.77
C VAL A 186 -16.03 -11.05 -15.57
N SER A 187 -15.19 -10.60 -16.51
CA SER A 187 -14.59 -9.26 -16.44
C SER A 187 -15.63 -8.15 -16.63
N ALA A 188 -16.65 -8.37 -17.47
CA ALA A 188 -17.75 -7.42 -17.64
C ALA A 188 -18.57 -7.26 -16.35
N VAL A 189 -18.93 -8.38 -15.71
CA VAL A 189 -19.67 -8.37 -14.45
C VAL A 189 -18.83 -7.74 -13.33
N MET A 190 -17.53 -8.07 -13.25
CA MET A 190 -16.61 -7.41 -12.32
C MET A 190 -16.64 -5.88 -12.49
N LEU A 191 -16.44 -5.38 -13.71
CA LEU A 191 -16.40 -3.94 -13.97
C LEU A 191 -17.73 -3.26 -13.62
N ALA A 192 -18.86 -3.90 -13.94
CA ALA A 192 -20.18 -3.42 -13.56
C ALA A 192 -20.36 -3.33 -12.04
N THR A 193 -19.97 -4.41 -11.32
CA THR A 193 -20.12 -4.51 -9.87
C THR A 193 -19.23 -3.54 -9.12
N MET A 194 -17.99 -3.35 -9.56
CA MET A 194 -17.07 -2.33 -9.01
C MET A 194 -17.68 -0.93 -9.04
N ASN A 195 -18.48 -0.63 -10.06
CA ASN A 195 -19.02 0.71 -10.27
C ASN A 195 -20.41 0.94 -9.68
N VAL A 196 -21.16 -0.12 -9.35
CA VAL A 196 -22.56 -0.02 -8.90
C VAL A 196 -22.85 -0.82 -7.63
N ASN A 197 -21.92 -1.63 -7.14
CA ASN A 197 -22.02 -2.43 -5.92
C ASN A 197 -23.29 -3.30 -5.82
N ASP A 198 -23.65 -3.99 -6.93
CA ASP A 198 -24.76 -4.94 -6.99
C ASP A 198 -24.40 -6.22 -6.20
N PRO A 199 -25.06 -6.54 -5.09
CA PRO A 199 -24.68 -7.67 -4.23
C PRO A 199 -24.91 -9.04 -4.90
N TYR A 200 -25.86 -9.16 -5.84
CA TYR A 200 -26.11 -10.42 -6.56
C TYR A 200 -25.05 -10.69 -7.64
N LYS A 201 -24.63 -9.65 -8.39
CA LYS A 201 -23.51 -9.78 -9.31
C LYS A 201 -22.22 -10.10 -8.55
N TRP A 202 -22.03 -9.50 -7.39
CA TRP A 202 -20.90 -9.76 -6.52
C TRP A 202 -20.89 -11.21 -6.01
N ASP A 203 -22.04 -11.74 -5.57
CA ASP A 203 -22.17 -13.12 -5.10
C ASP A 203 -21.97 -14.15 -6.22
N MET A 204 -22.44 -13.83 -7.44
CA MET A 204 -22.18 -14.64 -8.63
C MET A 204 -20.68 -14.81 -8.90
N LEU A 205 -19.85 -13.77 -8.73
CA LEU A 205 -18.40 -13.88 -8.89
C LEU A 205 -17.79 -14.85 -7.87
N ALA A 206 -18.27 -14.84 -6.61
CA ALA A 206 -17.85 -15.82 -5.60
C ALA A 206 -18.29 -17.24 -5.98
N GLU A 207 -19.51 -17.42 -6.47
CA GLU A 207 -20.04 -18.71 -6.90
C GLU A 207 -19.22 -19.31 -8.05
N VAL A 208 -18.88 -18.48 -9.04
CA VAL A 208 -18.01 -18.91 -10.15
C VAL A 208 -16.61 -19.29 -9.60
N TYR A 209 -16.04 -18.51 -8.70
CA TYR A 209 -14.74 -18.85 -8.09
C TYR A 209 -14.79 -20.21 -7.39
N VAL A 210 -15.82 -20.47 -6.60
CA VAL A 210 -15.94 -21.73 -5.82
C VAL A 210 -16.10 -22.93 -6.77
N ARG A 211 -16.92 -22.81 -7.80
CA ARG A 211 -17.34 -23.93 -8.68
C ARG A 211 -16.44 -24.14 -9.90
N ALA A 212 -15.69 -23.12 -10.35
CA ALA A 212 -14.90 -23.23 -11.57
C ALA A 212 -13.78 -24.26 -11.45
N THR A 213 -13.66 -25.10 -12.48
CA THR A 213 -12.56 -26.04 -12.67
C THR A 213 -11.40 -25.44 -13.48
N ASP A 214 -11.72 -24.51 -14.41
CA ASP A 214 -10.72 -23.76 -15.16
C ASP A 214 -10.00 -22.78 -14.22
N LYS A 215 -8.67 -22.90 -14.13
CA LYS A 215 -7.84 -22.10 -13.22
C LYS A 215 -7.87 -20.60 -13.54
N VAL A 216 -7.96 -20.24 -14.84
CA VAL A 216 -7.95 -18.82 -15.25
C VAL A 216 -9.31 -18.18 -14.94
N LEU A 217 -10.42 -18.86 -15.25
CA LEU A 217 -11.76 -18.42 -14.91
C LEU A 217 -11.90 -18.26 -13.38
N LYS A 218 -11.43 -19.26 -12.63
CA LYS A 218 -11.41 -19.23 -11.16
C LYS A 218 -10.68 -17.99 -10.63
N MET A 219 -9.46 -17.72 -11.11
CA MET A 219 -8.69 -16.59 -10.61
C MET A 219 -9.26 -15.25 -11.07
N ARG A 220 -9.81 -15.12 -12.30
CA ARG A 220 -10.49 -13.89 -12.72
C ARG A 220 -11.73 -13.62 -11.87
N ALA A 221 -12.47 -14.66 -11.51
CA ALA A 221 -13.64 -14.53 -10.63
C ALA A 221 -13.25 -14.10 -9.22
N LEU A 222 -12.17 -14.65 -8.64
CA LEU A 222 -11.64 -14.21 -7.34
C LEU A 222 -11.21 -12.74 -7.36
N VAL A 223 -10.42 -12.35 -8.38
CA VAL A 223 -10.02 -10.95 -8.55
C VAL A 223 -11.25 -10.05 -8.68
N GLY A 224 -12.24 -10.46 -9.47
CA GLY A 224 -13.50 -9.74 -9.63
C GLY A 224 -14.26 -9.59 -8.33
N TRP A 225 -14.38 -10.67 -7.55
CA TRP A 225 -15.04 -10.68 -6.26
C TRP A 225 -14.37 -9.73 -5.27
N VAL A 226 -13.03 -9.78 -5.15
CA VAL A 226 -12.27 -8.94 -4.22
C VAL A 226 -12.32 -7.47 -4.62
N LEU A 227 -12.08 -7.14 -5.90
CA LEU A 227 -12.07 -5.74 -6.37
C LEU A 227 -13.45 -5.10 -6.36
N SER A 228 -14.51 -5.90 -6.35
CA SER A 228 -15.90 -5.43 -6.23
C SER A 228 -16.36 -5.26 -4.79
N LEU A 229 -15.52 -5.54 -3.78
CA LEU A 229 -15.82 -5.24 -2.38
C LEU A 229 -15.81 -3.73 -2.16
N PRO A 230 -16.88 -3.15 -1.61
CA PRO A 230 -16.89 -1.72 -1.32
C PRO A 230 -15.99 -1.39 -0.13
N TYR A 231 -15.22 -0.32 -0.23
CA TYR A 231 -14.41 0.20 0.89
C TYR A 231 -15.28 0.51 2.12
N ASN A 232 -16.43 1.13 1.89
CA ASN A 232 -17.41 1.45 2.92
C ASN A 232 -18.72 0.67 2.71
N PRO A 233 -18.91 -0.48 3.36
CA PRO A 233 -19.98 -1.42 3.07
C PRO A 233 -21.31 -0.97 3.68
N ARG A 234 -21.91 0.12 3.19
CA ARG A 234 -23.21 0.56 3.69
C ARG A 234 -24.34 -0.30 3.12
N GLY A 235 -24.49 -0.36 1.80
CA GLY A 235 -25.54 -1.08 1.10
C GLY A 235 -25.50 -2.60 1.27
N PRO A 236 -24.36 -3.27 1.12
CA PRO A 236 -24.23 -4.73 1.28
C PRO A 236 -24.71 -5.27 2.63
N ARG A 237 -24.70 -4.44 3.67
CA ARG A 237 -25.23 -4.84 5.02
C ARG A 237 -26.72 -5.15 5.03
N LEU A 238 -27.50 -4.67 4.04
CA LEU A 238 -28.91 -5.00 3.89
C LEU A 238 -29.13 -6.46 3.43
N PHE A 239 -28.07 -7.13 2.95
CA PHE A 239 -28.11 -8.46 2.39
C PHE A 239 -27.37 -9.45 3.28
N PRO A 240 -28.07 -10.27 4.09
CA PRO A 240 -27.41 -11.20 5.04
C PRO A 240 -26.47 -12.18 4.35
N PHE A 241 -26.79 -12.65 3.14
CA PHE A 241 -25.98 -13.60 2.38
C PHE A 241 -24.57 -13.06 2.06
N VAL A 242 -24.39 -11.72 2.02
CA VAL A 242 -23.07 -11.12 1.77
C VAL A 242 -22.09 -11.47 2.90
N GLN A 243 -22.52 -11.38 4.16
CA GLN A 243 -21.67 -11.74 5.30
C GLN A 243 -21.43 -13.25 5.38
N GLU A 244 -22.45 -14.06 5.05
CA GLU A 244 -22.32 -15.51 4.99
C GLU A 244 -21.33 -15.94 3.91
N ARG A 245 -21.38 -15.32 2.75
CA ARG A 245 -20.44 -15.56 1.65
C ARG A 245 -19.02 -15.18 2.04
N ILE A 246 -18.81 -14.02 2.66
CA ILE A 246 -17.48 -13.61 3.15
C ILE A 246 -16.96 -14.65 4.13
N LYS A 247 -17.73 -15.06 5.12
CA LYS A 247 -17.30 -16.10 6.08
C LYS A 247 -16.95 -17.42 5.39
N ALA A 248 -17.77 -17.86 4.44
CA ALA A 248 -17.50 -19.08 3.68
C ALA A 248 -16.19 -18.98 2.88
N MET A 249 -15.95 -17.85 2.22
CA MET A 249 -14.74 -17.62 1.45
C MET A 249 -13.49 -17.56 2.33
N LEU A 250 -13.57 -16.88 3.49
CA LEU A 250 -12.44 -16.73 4.41
C LEU A 250 -12.19 -17.99 5.28
N ALA A 251 -13.09 -18.95 5.30
CA ALA A 251 -12.87 -20.24 5.94
C ALA A 251 -11.88 -21.14 5.16
N ASP A 252 -11.70 -20.90 3.86
CA ASP A 252 -10.78 -21.67 3.03
C ASP A 252 -9.36 -21.07 3.03
N LYS A 253 -8.39 -21.85 3.54
CA LYS A 253 -6.98 -21.45 3.60
C LYS A 253 -6.36 -21.17 2.23
N THR A 254 -6.83 -21.83 1.18
CA THR A 254 -6.36 -21.61 -0.19
C THR A 254 -6.78 -20.24 -0.67
N THR A 255 -8.03 -19.87 -0.43
CA THR A 255 -8.59 -18.54 -0.73
C THR A 255 -7.82 -17.45 0.03
N LEU A 256 -7.58 -17.63 1.32
CA LEU A 256 -6.80 -16.69 2.13
C LEU A 256 -5.41 -16.46 1.54
N LYS A 257 -4.70 -17.54 1.18
CA LYS A 257 -3.37 -17.43 0.55
C LYS A 257 -3.42 -16.68 -0.78
N GLN A 258 -4.40 -17.01 -1.64
CA GLN A 258 -4.55 -16.34 -2.94
C GLN A 258 -4.90 -14.87 -2.78
N MET A 259 -5.70 -14.50 -1.78
CA MET A 259 -5.98 -13.10 -1.45
C MET A 259 -4.72 -12.35 -0.98
N LEU A 260 -3.87 -12.97 -0.18
CA LEU A 260 -2.60 -12.36 0.23
C LEU A 260 -1.67 -12.14 -0.98
N ASP A 261 -1.52 -13.15 -1.83
CA ASP A 261 -0.72 -13.06 -3.05
C ASP A 261 -1.27 -11.96 -3.98
N MET A 262 -2.59 -11.86 -4.11
CA MET A 262 -3.28 -10.81 -4.85
C MET A 262 -2.99 -9.42 -4.28
N GLN A 263 -3.08 -9.26 -2.93
CA GLN A 263 -2.81 -7.98 -2.28
C GLN A 263 -1.38 -7.51 -2.53
N MET A 264 -0.41 -8.41 -2.39
CA MET A 264 0.98 -8.09 -2.67
C MET A 264 1.18 -7.69 -4.14
N GLN A 265 0.54 -8.40 -5.08
CA GLN A 265 0.63 -8.10 -6.49
C GLN A 265 -0.02 -6.75 -6.85
N MET A 266 -1.13 -6.39 -6.22
CA MET A 266 -1.73 -5.06 -6.39
C MET A 266 -0.77 -3.94 -5.98
N LEU A 267 -0.06 -4.10 -4.86
CA LEU A 267 0.95 -3.14 -4.42
C LEU A 267 2.12 -3.03 -5.41
N PHE A 268 2.54 -4.14 -6.03
CA PHE A 268 3.52 -4.09 -7.12
C PHE A 268 3.00 -3.35 -8.35
N CYS A 269 1.75 -3.58 -8.74
CA CYS A 269 1.13 -2.83 -9.84
C CYS A 269 1.10 -1.32 -9.56
N CYS A 270 0.74 -0.91 -8.34
CA CYS A 270 0.75 0.50 -7.95
C CYS A 270 2.14 1.15 -8.04
N ASN A 271 3.21 0.38 -7.84
CA ASN A 271 4.58 0.84 -7.94
C ASN A 271 5.17 0.76 -9.37
N ALA A 272 4.41 0.26 -10.36
CA ALA A 272 4.92 0.02 -11.71
C ALA A 272 5.46 1.28 -12.41
N ASP A 273 4.87 2.44 -12.17
CA ASP A 273 5.38 3.71 -12.72
C ASP A 273 6.76 4.07 -12.12
N ALA A 274 6.96 3.92 -10.80
CA ALA A 274 8.22 4.18 -10.12
C ALA A 274 9.31 3.17 -10.55
N ASP A 275 8.95 1.89 -10.64
CA ASP A 275 9.83 0.84 -11.14
C ASP A 275 10.26 1.12 -12.59
N ASN A 276 9.33 1.57 -13.43
CA ASN A 276 9.63 1.97 -14.81
C ASN A 276 10.58 3.18 -14.86
N GLU A 277 10.39 4.20 -14.02
CA GLU A 277 11.32 5.33 -13.95
C GLU A 277 12.72 4.88 -13.54
N GLU A 278 12.85 3.99 -12.58
CA GLU A 278 14.13 3.41 -12.16
C GLU A 278 14.79 2.65 -13.33
N ILE A 279 14.02 1.82 -14.04
CA ILE A 279 14.51 1.08 -15.21
C ILE A 279 14.97 2.05 -16.31
N GLN A 280 14.16 3.05 -16.65
CA GLN A 280 14.47 3.99 -17.74
C GLN A 280 15.65 4.91 -17.42
N ARG A 281 15.81 5.33 -16.16
CA ARG A 281 16.90 6.25 -15.76
C ARG A 281 18.21 5.52 -15.49
N ASN A 282 18.17 4.37 -14.83
CA ASN A 282 19.35 3.75 -14.24
C ASN A 282 19.78 2.44 -14.90
N ILE A 283 18.88 1.74 -15.62
CA ILE A 283 19.15 0.42 -16.22
C ILE A 283 19.25 0.51 -17.74
N MET A 284 18.23 1.01 -18.40
CA MET A 284 18.16 1.05 -19.87
C MET A 284 19.31 1.79 -20.55
N PRO A 285 19.81 2.94 -20.05
CA PRO A 285 20.94 3.62 -20.70
C PRO A 285 22.20 2.76 -20.78
N THR A 286 22.48 1.97 -19.72
CA THR A 286 23.64 1.06 -19.71
C THR A 286 23.43 -0.11 -20.67
N LEU A 287 22.22 -0.69 -20.72
CA LEU A 287 21.91 -1.79 -21.64
C LEU A 287 21.99 -1.35 -23.10
N ILE A 288 21.49 -0.16 -23.42
CA ILE A 288 21.52 0.38 -24.80
C ILE A 288 22.93 0.79 -25.21
N LYS A 289 23.73 1.39 -24.30
CA LYS A 289 25.10 1.83 -24.61
C LYS A 289 26.00 0.68 -25.05
N ASN A 290 25.77 -0.50 -24.51
CA ASN A 290 26.58 -1.70 -24.68
C ASN A 290 26.02 -2.67 -25.73
N THR A 291 24.89 -2.35 -26.36
CA THR A 291 24.45 -3.06 -27.57
C THR A 291 25.13 -2.40 -28.80
N ASN A 292 25.65 -3.22 -29.72
CA ASN A 292 26.21 -2.73 -31.00
C ASN A 292 25.15 -2.10 -31.92
N LEU A 293 23.96 -1.78 -31.35
CA LEU A 293 22.83 -1.25 -32.09
C LEU A 293 22.59 0.22 -31.69
N GLN A 294 22.54 1.10 -32.68
CA GLN A 294 22.19 2.51 -32.50
C GLN A 294 20.82 2.78 -33.09
N MET A 295 19.90 3.31 -32.26
CA MET A 295 18.61 3.80 -32.73
C MET A 295 18.80 5.14 -33.45
N THR A 296 18.59 5.19 -34.76
CA THR A 296 18.54 6.40 -35.56
C THR A 296 17.06 6.75 -35.90
N ARG A 297 16.83 7.97 -36.41
CA ARG A 297 15.51 8.37 -36.96
C ARG A 297 15.03 7.49 -38.12
N LEU A 298 15.93 6.75 -38.77
CA LEU A 298 15.66 5.91 -39.95
C LEU A 298 15.57 4.40 -39.61
N GLY A 299 15.84 4.01 -38.37
CA GLY A 299 15.81 2.61 -37.92
C GLY A 299 16.98 2.25 -37.00
N ILE A 300 17.14 0.96 -36.77
CA ILE A 300 18.21 0.42 -35.95
C ILE A 300 19.41 0.16 -36.90
N VAL A 301 20.57 0.75 -36.61
CA VAL A 301 21.80 0.61 -37.37
C VAL A 301 22.88 0.02 -36.45
N GLU A 302 23.69 -0.85 -36.97
CA GLU A 302 24.83 -1.41 -36.25
C GLU A 302 25.89 -0.33 -36.05
N LYS A 303 26.45 -0.24 -34.86
CA LYS A 303 27.49 0.72 -34.52
C LYS A 303 28.80 0.27 -35.12
N GLU A 304 29.48 1.11 -35.86
CA GLU A 304 30.86 0.83 -36.31
C GLU A 304 31.76 0.75 -35.07
N ASP A 305 32.51 -0.33 -34.94
CA ASP A 305 33.51 -0.48 -33.89
C ASP A 305 34.63 0.56 -34.11
N ASP A 306 34.92 1.36 -33.10
CA ASP A 306 36.06 2.29 -33.10
C ASP A 306 37.32 1.57 -32.58
N PRO A 307 38.26 1.17 -33.49
CA PRO A 307 39.45 0.43 -33.10
C PRO A 307 40.40 1.19 -32.16
N MET A 308 40.21 2.51 -32.03
CA MET A 308 41.03 3.35 -31.15
C MET A 308 40.61 3.23 -29.68
N LYS A 309 39.37 2.82 -29.43
CA LYS A 309 38.81 2.70 -28.08
C LYS A 309 39.43 1.56 -27.28
N ASP A 310 39.68 0.43 -27.95
CA ASP A 310 40.29 -0.76 -27.33
C ASP A 310 41.77 -0.55 -27.01
N ILE A 311 42.45 0.37 -27.77
CA ILE A 311 43.84 0.71 -27.52
C ILE A 311 44.01 1.67 -26.33
N MET A 312 43.04 2.58 -26.12
CA MET A 312 43.11 3.59 -25.06
C MET A 312 42.70 3.05 -23.68
N ASP A 313 41.77 2.10 -23.62
CA ASP A 313 41.32 1.48 -22.36
C ASP A 313 41.00 -0.01 -22.57
N PRO A 314 42.00 -0.90 -22.50
CA PRO A 314 41.83 -2.35 -22.77
C PRO A 314 40.80 -3.04 -21.86
N ASN A 315 40.51 -2.48 -20.68
CA ASN A 315 39.56 -3.06 -19.70
C ASN A 315 38.18 -2.39 -19.76
N ALA A 316 37.94 -1.47 -20.68
CA ALA A 316 36.66 -0.78 -20.82
C ALA A 316 35.52 -1.73 -21.17
N ALA A 317 35.75 -2.64 -22.10
CA ALA A 317 34.77 -3.64 -22.55
C ALA A 317 34.38 -4.60 -21.42
N GLU A 318 35.35 -5.05 -20.59
CA GLU A 318 35.10 -5.94 -19.47
C GLU A 318 34.28 -5.23 -18.36
N ARG A 319 34.64 -4.00 -18.02
CA ARG A 319 33.89 -3.18 -17.05
C ARG A 319 32.48 -2.85 -17.54
N ASP A 320 32.30 -2.51 -18.79
CA ASP A 320 31.01 -2.23 -19.43
C ASP A 320 30.13 -3.50 -19.40
N MET A 321 30.74 -4.68 -19.64
CA MET A 321 30.03 -5.97 -19.58
C MET A 321 29.62 -6.34 -18.14
N GLU A 322 30.52 -6.18 -17.16
CA GLU A 322 30.20 -6.39 -15.74
C GLU A 322 29.07 -5.44 -15.25
N GLU A 323 29.11 -4.18 -15.68
CA GLU A 323 28.06 -3.22 -15.33
C GLU A 323 26.73 -3.61 -15.97
N MET A 324 26.74 -4.03 -17.22
CA MET A 324 25.56 -4.52 -17.94
C MET A 324 24.96 -5.75 -17.23
N GLU A 325 25.81 -6.73 -16.87
CA GLU A 325 25.37 -7.94 -16.16
C GLU A 325 24.75 -7.59 -14.80
N ARG A 326 25.37 -6.70 -14.04
CA ARG A 326 24.85 -6.24 -12.76
C ARG A 326 23.49 -5.53 -12.90
N LYS A 327 23.34 -4.67 -13.93
CA LYS A 327 22.06 -3.98 -14.21
C LYS A 327 20.98 -4.96 -14.68
N TYR A 328 21.34 -5.91 -15.53
CA TYR A 328 20.42 -6.96 -15.97
C TYR A 328 19.98 -7.84 -14.80
N ARG A 329 20.90 -8.29 -13.94
CA ARG A 329 20.55 -9.03 -12.72
C ARG A 329 19.60 -8.23 -11.84
N LYS A 330 19.86 -6.93 -11.63
CA LYS A 330 18.95 -6.06 -10.85
C LYS A 330 17.53 -6.05 -11.45
N MET A 331 17.41 -5.91 -12.76
CA MET A 331 16.11 -5.93 -13.45
C MET A 331 15.41 -7.29 -13.29
N MET A 332 16.14 -8.40 -13.43
CA MET A 332 15.57 -9.73 -13.22
C MET A 332 15.18 -9.98 -11.78
N ASP A 333 15.91 -9.44 -10.81
CA ASP A 333 15.55 -9.53 -9.38
C ASP A 333 14.30 -8.71 -9.07
N MET A 334 14.11 -7.54 -9.69
CA MET A 334 12.86 -6.77 -9.61
C MET A 334 11.69 -7.60 -10.14
N GLN A 335 11.84 -8.25 -11.30
CA GLN A 335 10.80 -9.12 -11.87
C GLN A 335 10.46 -10.30 -10.96
N LYS A 336 11.47 -10.99 -10.41
CA LYS A 336 11.28 -12.10 -9.46
C LYS A 336 10.55 -11.67 -8.19
N GLN A 337 10.77 -10.43 -7.76
CA GLN A 337 10.08 -9.85 -6.60
C GLN A 337 8.64 -9.43 -6.91
N GLY A 338 8.21 -9.46 -8.17
CA GLY A 338 6.85 -9.15 -8.59
C GLY A 338 6.67 -7.83 -9.35
N SER A 339 7.74 -7.03 -9.54
CA SER A 339 7.67 -5.77 -10.28
C SER A 339 7.31 -5.99 -11.75
N ASP A 340 6.54 -5.07 -12.33
CA ASP A 340 6.13 -5.10 -13.73
C ASP A 340 7.14 -4.39 -14.62
N ILE A 341 8.23 -5.06 -14.95
CA ILE A 341 9.32 -4.51 -15.75
C ILE A 341 8.94 -4.21 -17.21
N TYR A 342 7.80 -4.75 -17.69
CA TYR A 342 7.34 -4.59 -19.08
C TYR A 342 6.41 -3.40 -19.26
N PHE A 343 5.86 -2.84 -18.18
CA PHE A 343 4.86 -1.77 -18.20
C PHE A 343 5.29 -0.57 -19.08
N GLY A 344 6.52 -0.08 -18.91
CA GLY A 344 7.00 1.10 -19.62
C GLY A 344 7.11 0.93 -21.13
N GLY A 345 7.48 -0.27 -21.59
CA GLY A 345 7.55 -0.60 -23.02
C GLY A 345 6.17 -0.66 -23.66
N PHE A 346 5.24 -1.38 -23.04
CA PHE A 346 3.90 -1.60 -23.58
C PHE A 346 2.94 -0.43 -23.41
N SER A 347 3.18 0.46 -22.44
CA SER A 347 2.30 1.61 -22.18
C SER A 347 2.15 2.51 -23.41
N LYS A 348 3.21 2.71 -24.18
CA LYS A 348 3.19 3.50 -25.40
C LYS A 348 2.42 2.85 -26.56
N MET A 349 2.27 1.53 -26.54
CA MET A 349 1.57 0.74 -27.56
C MET A 349 0.06 0.66 -27.34
N LYS A 350 -0.46 1.20 -26.24
CA LYS A 350 -1.92 1.23 -25.94
C LYS A 350 -2.69 2.32 -26.72
N THR A 351 -2.03 3.00 -27.63
CA THR A 351 -2.65 4.01 -28.51
C THR A 351 -3.26 3.42 -29.79
N PHE A 352 -3.11 2.11 -30.04
CA PHE A 352 -3.76 1.45 -31.17
C PHE A 352 -5.30 1.56 -31.11
N PRO A 353 -5.98 1.71 -32.29
CA PRO A 353 -7.44 1.78 -32.34
C PRO A 353 -8.17 0.62 -31.66
N PHE A 354 -7.53 -0.54 -31.59
CA PHE A 354 -7.98 -1.70 -30.84
C PHE A 354 -8.40 -1.35 -29.40
N PHE A 355 -7.64 -0.51 -28.71
CA PHE A 355 -7.87 -0.12 -27.33
C PHE A 355 -8.91 1.01 -27.16
N ASN A 356 -9.54 1.47 -28.24
CA ASN A 356 -10.71 2.35 -28.14
C ASN A 356 -11.96 1.62 -27.65
N ASP A 357 -12.06 0.33 -27.94
CA ASP A 357 -13.15 -0.51 -27.47
C ASP A 357 -12.91 -1.05 -26.06
N LEU A 358 -13.85 -0.80 -25.16
CA LEU A 358 -13.74 -1.15 -23.75
C LEU A 358 -13.49 -2.66 -23.53
N CYS A 359 -14.26 -3.52 -24.24
CA CYS A 359 -14.17 -4.97 -24.09
C CYS A 359 -12.79 -5.53 -24.44
N ASN A 360 -12.05 -4.90 -25.36
CA ASN A 360 -10.73 -5.36 -25.82
C ASN A 360 -9.64 -5.26 -24.72
N TRP A 361 -9.83 -4.46 -23.70
CA TRP A 361 -8.92 -4.40 -22.55
C TRP A 361 -9.01 -5.62 -21.63
N PHE A 362 -10.13 -6.33 -21.69
CA PHE A 362 -10.42 -7.47 -20.83
C PHE A 362 -10.42 -8.79 -21.60
N ALA A 363 -10.36 -8.73 -22.94
CA ALA A 363 -10.35 -9.91 -23.80
C ALA A 363 -9.10 -10.76 -23.55
N PRO A 364 -9.23 -12.07 -23.31
CA PRO A 364 -8.11 -13.00 -23.36
C PRO A 364 -7.39 -12.90 -24.70
N PHE A 365 -6.09 -13.14 -24.72
CA PHE A 365 -5.36 -13.10 -25.99
C PHE A 365 -5.79 -14.25 -26.89
N ASN A 366 -6.31 -13.90 -28.06
CA ASN A 366 -6.73 -14.83 -29.08
C ASN A 366 -6.17 -14.39 -30.45
N ALA A 367 -5.30 -15.22 -31.04
CA ALA A 367 -4.69 -14.95 -32.35
C ALA A 367 -5.74 -14.89 -33.50
N ALA A 368 -6.92 -15.48 -33.31
CA ALA A 368 -8.02 -15.42 -34.25
C ALA A 368 -8.85 -14.12 -34.16
N HIS A 369 -8.55 -13.23 -33.19
CA HIS A 369 -9.28 -11.98 -33.03
C HIS A 369 -9.34 -11.17 -34.34
N PRO A 370 -10.51 -10.62 -34.73
CA PRO A 370 -10.68 -9.92 -36.02
C PRO A 370 -9.69 -8.78 -36.26
N ALA A 371 -9.33 -8.03 -35.20
CA ALA A 371 -8.38 -6.93 -35.30
C ALA A 371 -6.93 -7.36 -35.61
N LEU A 372 -6.60 -8.64 -35.48
CA LEU A 372 -5.28 -9.21 -35.80
C LEU A 372 -5.18 -9.78 -37.22
N GLY A 373 -6.19 -9.63 -38.10
CA GLY A 373 -6.20 -10.23 -39.42
C GLY A 373 -4.90 -10.02 -40.23
N ALA A 374 -4.37 -8.80 -40.31
CA ALA A 374 -3.11 -8.47 -40.94
C ALA A 374 -1.88 -9.01 -40.19
N ALA A 375 -1.95 -9.16 -38.86
CA ALA A 375 -0.86 -9.68 -38.04
C ALA A 375 -0.78 -11.20 -38.07
N ARG A 376 -1.91 -11.88 -38.23
CA ARG A 376 -2.03 -13.35 -38.16
C ARG A 376 -1.14 -14.06 -39.17
N GLU A 377 -1.17 -13.61 -40.43
CA GLU A 377 -0.37 -14.23 -41.50
C GLU A 377 1.14 -14.07 -41.25
N ARG A 378 1.53 -12.96 -40.66
CA ARG A 378 2.92 -12.62 -40.32
C ARG A 378 3.40 -13.37 -39.07
N LEU A 379 2.55 -13.48 -38.05
CA LEU A 379 2.85 -14.24 -36.82
C LEU A 379 2.96 -15.74 -37.11
N ALA A 380 2.09 -16.29 -37.96
CA ALA A 380 2.08 -17.72 -38.30
C ALA A 380 3.37 -18.20 -38.97
N GLY A 381 4.13 -17.32 -39.62
CA GLY A 381 5.40 -17.62 -40.28
C GLY A 381 6.62 -17.64 -39.36
N SER A 382 6.52 -17.21 -38.11
CA SER A 382 7.65 -17.10 -37.20
C SER A 382 7.47 -17.97 -35.95
N THR A 383 8.31 -18.98 -35.78
CA THR A 383 8.35 -19.85 -34.60
C THR A 383 8.63 -19.08 -33.35
N PHE A 384 9.56 -18.13 -33.41
CA PHE A 384 9.92 -17.25 -32.27
C PHE A 384 8.75 -16.40 -31.80
N LEU A 385 8.04 -15.72 -32.73
CA LEU A 385 6.90 -14.87 -32.38
C LEU A 385 5.75 -15.68 -31.80
N ASN A 386 5.46 -16.85 -32.35
CA ASN A 386 4.44 -17.75 -31.82
C ASN A 386 4.80 -18.21 -30.41
N ASN A 387 6.04 -18.63 -30.18
CA ASN A 387 6.50 -19.02 -28.86
C ASN A 387 6.42 -17.86 -27.85
N LEU A 388 6.77 -16.65 -28.27
CA LEU A 388 6.71 -15.46 -27.43
C LEU A 388 5.24 -15.07 -27.08
N MET A 389 4.29 -15.27 -28.00
CA MET A 389 2.86 -15.06 -27.75
C MET A 389 2.28 -16.09 -26.79
N GLU A 390 2.67 -17.36 -26.96
CA GLU A 390 2.18 -18.44 -26.10
C GLU A 390 2.85 -18.44 -24.72
N ASN A 391 4.17 -18.33 -24.67
CA ASN A 391 4.98 -18.57 -23.49
C ASN A 391 5.68 -17.31 -22.95
N GLY A 392 5.51 -16.15 -23.56
CA GLY A 392 6.11 -14.90 -23.08
C GLY A 392 5.44 -14.41 -21.78
N PRO A 393 6.19 -13.73 -20.91
CA PRO A 393 5.71 -13.25 -19.61
C PRO A 393 4.85 -11.98 -19.73
N PHE A 394 4.01 -11.90 -20.74
CA PHE A 394 3.17 -10.75 -21.05
C PHE A 394 1.72 -10.99 -20.64
N CYS A 395 1.07 -9.97 -20.12
CA CYS A 395 -0.38 -10.03 -19.91
C CYS A 395 -1.14 -9.93 -21.26
N ASP A 396 -2.41 -10.35 -21.28
CA ASP A 396 -3.20 -10.44 -22.50
C ASP A 396 -3.21 -9.14 -23.32
N SER A 397 -3.42 -8.01 -22.65
CA SER A 397 -3.45 -6.71 -23.34
C SER A 397 -2.08 -6.33 -23.95
N ASP A 398 -0.96 -6.79 -23.39
CA ASP A 398 0.37 -6.56 -23.94
C ASP A 398 0.65 -7.46 -25.15
N LYS A 399 0.16 -8.71 -25.12
CA LYS A 399 0.21 -9.61 -26.28
C LYS A 399 -0.48 -9.01 -27.50
N TYR A 400 -1.69 -8.42 -27.31
CA TYR A 400 -2.38 -7.66 -28.36
C TYR A 400 -1.55 -6.48 -28.85
N SER A 401 -0.98 -5.68 -27.95
CA SER A 401 -0.15 -4.54 -28.32
C SER A 401 1.04 -4.97 -29.16
N PHE A 402 1.72 -6.04 -28.74
CA PHE A 402 2.87 -6.56 -29.43
C PHE A 402 2.53 -7.10 -30.81
N ALA A 403 1.46 -7.91 -30.93
CA ALA A 403 1.00 -8.43 -32.21
C ALA A 403 0.66 -7.32 -33.22
N LEU A 404 -0.03 -6.26 -32.77
CA LEU A 404 -0.39 -5.11 -33.59
C LEU A 404 0.85 -4.29 -33.99
N ALA A 405 1.83 -4.13 -33.10
CA ALA A 405 3.07 -3.40 -33.37
C ALA A 405 3.94 -4.14 -34.38
N ILE A 406 4.14 -5.44 -34.18
CA ILE A 406 4.91 -6.28 -35.10
C ILE A 406 4.32 -6.23 -36.52
N ALA A 407 2.99 -6.30 -36.64
CA ALA A 407 2.32 -6.20 -37.92
C ALA A 407 2.66 -4.92 -38.72
N GLN A 408 2.93 -3.82 -38.01
CA GLN A 408 3.28 -2.53 -38.64
C GLN A 408 4.74 -2.39 -39.01
N ILE A 409 5.65 -3.05 -38.27
CA ILE A 409 7.08 -2.85 -38.44
C ILE A 409 7.76 -3.96 -39.26
N MET A 410 7.14 -5.15 -39.39
CA MET A 410 7.74 -6.30 -40.13
C MET A 410 8.16 -5.96 -41.54
N ASP A 411 7.37 -5.14 -42.27
CA ASP A 411 7.67 -4.75 -43.64
C ASP A 411 8.89 -3.83 -43.77
N ARG A 412 9.22 -3.14 -42.64
CA ARG A 412 10.32 -2.17 -42.59
C ARG A 412 11.58 -2.72 -41.89
N MET A 413 11.52 -3.95 -41.40
CA MET A 413 12.64 -4.60 -40.74
C MET A 413 13.70 -5.02 -41.79
N PRO A 414 14.99 -4.85 -41.47
CA PRO A 414 16.09 -5.42 -42.25
C PRO A 414 15.98 -6.96 -42.34
N ASP A 415 16.41 -7.54 -43.42
CA ASP A 415 16.24 -8.98 -43.65
C ASP A 415 17.04 -9.85 -42.65
N ASN A 416 18.21 -9.38 -42.19
CA ASN A 416 18.99 -10.03 -41.12
C ASN A 416 18.21 -10.12 -39.82
N VAL A 417 17.39 -9.09 -39.45
CA VAL A 417 16.54 -9.11 -38.26
C VAL A 417 15.37 -10.06 -38.46
N LYS A 418 14.78 -10.13 -39.64
CA LYS A 418 13.72 -11.11 -40.00
C LYS A 418 14.22 -12.54 -39.90
N GLU A 419 15.42 -12.81 -40.41
CA GLU A 419 16.06 -14.12 -40.30
C GLU A 419 16.32 -14.50 -38.85
N MET A 420 16.78 -13.56 -38.01
CA MET A 420 16.99 -13.77 -36.59
C MET A 420 15.65 -14.07 -35.85
N LEU A 421 14.56 -13.39 -36.20
CA LEU A 421 13.25 -13.65 -35.66
C LEU A 421 12.62 -14.98 -36.11
N ASN A 422 13.08 -15.52 -37.23
CA ASN A 422 12.65 -16.82 -37.77
C ASN A 422 13.56 -17.98 -37.34
N SER A 423 14.71 -17.69 -36.71
CA SER A 423 15.63 -18.71 -36.24
C SER A 423 15.16 -19.33 -34.91
N ASP A 424 15.22 -20.66 -34.82
CA ASP A 424 14.90 -21.41 -33.59
C ASP A 424 15.91 -21.14 -32.44
N ALA A 425 17.01 -20.46 -32.73
CA ALA A 425 18.08 -20.14 -31.78
C ALA A 425 17.80 -18.91 -30.91
N THR A 426 16.79 -18.10 -31.25
CA THR A 426 16.47 -16.88 -30.49
C THR A 426 15.57 -17.21 -29.29
N LEU A 427 16.18 -17.31 -28.13
CA LEU A 427 15.49 -17.52 -26.87
C LEU A 427 15.02 -16.17 -26.30
N GLY A 428 13.73 -15.90 -26.47
CA GLY A 428 13.06 -14.82 -25.71
C GLY A 428 12.77 -15.22 -24.27
N PRO A 429 12.35 -14.28 -23.42
CA PRO A 429 11.89 -14.61 -22.08
C PRO A 429 10.63 -15.49 -22.14
N THR A 430 10.72 -16.71 -21.63
CA THR A 430 9.62 -17.67 -21.64
C THR A 430 9.26 -18.09 -20.21
N VAL A 431 7.99 -18.42 -20.02
CA VAL A 431 7.42 -18.93 -18.78
C VAL A 431 7.02 -20.38 -19.02
N SER A 432 7.38 -21.27 -18.12
CA SER A 432 7.02 -22.69 -18.23
C SER A 432 5.49 -22.86 -18.14
N LYS A 433 4.96 -23.92 -18.73
CA LYS A 433 3.53 -24.25 -18.67
C LYS A 433 3.06 -24.43 -17.22
N GLU A 434 3.90 -25.03 -16.36
CA GLU A 434 3.61 -25.21 -14.94
C GLU A 434 3.46 -23.87 -14.21
N GLU A 435 4.32 -22.91 -14.54
CA GLU A 435 4.23 -21.56 -13.97
C GLU A 435 3.02 -20.80 -14.51
N GLN A 436 2.70 -20.93 -15.80
CA GLN A 436 1.50 -20.30 -16.40
C GLN A 436 0.20 -20.81 -15.78
N GLU A 437 0.19 -22.06 -15.32
CA GLU A 437 -0.95 -22.67 -14.62
C GLU A 437 -1.00 -22.36 -13.12
N ASN A 438 0.04 -21.69 -12.59
CA ASN A 438 0.08 -21.30 -11.17
C ASN A 438 -0.94 -20.18 -10.91
N PRO A 439 -1.85 -20.33 -9.93
CA PRO A 439 -2.83 -19.31 -9.57
C PRO A 439 -2.22 -17.93 -9.31
N ALA A 440 -1.04 -17.86 -8.68
CA ALA A 440 -0.36 -16.58 -8.43
C ALA A 440 0.09 -15.90 -9.74
N TYR A 441 0.57 -16.67 -10.72
CA TYR A 441 0.94 -16.15 -12.03
C TYR A 441 -0.29 -15.65 -12.81
N ILE A 442 -1.38 -16.44 -12.82
CA ILE A 442 -2.63 -16.08 -13.48
C ILE A 442 -3.19 -14.78 -12.88
N CYS A 443 -3.21 -14.69 -11.55
CA CYS A 443 -3.64 -13.50 -10.83
C CYS A 443 -2.78 -12.29 -11.20
N ARG A 444 -1.45 -12.44 -11.18
CA ARG A 444 -0.49 -11.39 -11.55
C ARG A 444 -0.73 -10.88 -12.97
N SER A 445 -0.81 -11.78 -13.94
CA SER A 445 -1.03 -11.42 -15.34
C SER A 445 -2.34 -10.66 -15.55
N TYR A 446 -3.41 -11.10 -14.88
CA TYR A 446 -4.71 -10.42 -14.98
C TYR A 446 -4.70 -9.05 -14.28
N LEU A 447 -4.10 -8.93 -13.09
CA LEU A 447 -3.95 -7.64 -12.39
C LEU A 447 -3.10 -6.64 -13.18
N GLN A 448 -2.05 -7.10 -13.87
CA GLN A 448 -1.27 -6.28 -14.78
C GLN A 448 -2.10 -5.76 -15.96
N SER A 449 -2.96 -6.62 -16.57
CA SER A 449 -3.91 -6.18 -17.61
C SER A 449 -4.88 -5.13 -17.06
N LEU A 450 -5.46 -5.35 -15.86
CA LEU A 450 -6.35 -4.40 -15.20
C LEU A 450 -5.65 -3.08 -14.87
N TYR A 451 -4.42 -3.12 -14.35
CA TYR A 451 -3.64 -1.91 -14.07
C TYR A 451 -3.44 -1.08 -15.34
N ARG A 452 -3.13 -1.72 -16.47
CA ARG A 452 -3.00 -1.04 -17.77
C ARG A 452 -4.31 -0.37 -18.16
N PHE A 453 -5.43 -1.02 -18.01
CA PHE A 453 -6.75 -0.43 -18.27
C PHE A 453 -6.97 0.82 -17.40
N PHE A 454 -6.91 0.70 -16.09
CA PHE A 454 -7.18 1.82 -15.18
C PHE A 454 -6.14 2.94 -15.28
N ARG A 455 -4.94 2.64 -15.77
CA ARG A 455 -3.87 3.65 -15.94
C ARG A 455 -3.91 4.34 -17.31
N LEU A 456 -4.23 3.61 -18.38
CA LEU A 456 -3.99 4.03 -19.76
C LEU A 456 -5.26 4.20 -20.60
N TYR A 457 -6.40 3.63 -20.19
CA TYR A 457 -7.66 3.80 -20.93
C TYR A 457 -8.04 5.28 -21.05
N ARG A 458 -8.50 5.69 -22.24
CA ARG A 458 -8.77 7.09 -22.55
C ARG A 458 -9.81 7.73 -21.60
N SER A 459 -10.89 7.02 -21.31
CA SER A 459 -11.97 7.44 -20.42
C SER A 459 -11.89 6.75 -19.04
N LYS A 460 -10.68 6.50 -18.52
CA LYS A 460 -10.46 5.80 -17.25
C LYS A 460 -11.14 6.45 -16.04
N ARG A 461 -11.38 7.77 -16.09
CA ARG A 461 -12.08 8.50 -15.02
C ARG A 461 -13.57 8.18 -14.92
N ASP A 462 -14.12 7.49 -15.92
CA ASP A 462 -15.50 7.03 -15.89
C ASP A 462 -15.67 5.82 -14.93
N PHE A 463 -14.57 5.19 -14.52
CA PHE A 463 -14.56 3.97 -13.73
C PHE A 463 -13.86 4.16 -12.38
N LEU A 464 -14.34 3.45 -11.37
CA LEU A 464 -13.68 3.33 -10.08
C LEU A 464 -12.32 2.63 -10.27
N ASN A 465 -11.23 3.28 -9.88
CA ASN A 465 -9.89 2.73 -10.01
C ASN A 465 -9.45 2.03 -8.70
N PRO A 466 -9.26 0.70 -8.69
CA PRO A 466 -8.87 -0.02 -7.50
C PRO A 466 -7.37 0.06 -7.16
N PHE A 467 -6.55 0.71 -8.01
CA PHE A 467 -5.09 0.82 -7.84
C PHE A 467 -4.65 2.16 -7.25
N ILE A 468 -5.48 2.80 -6.43
CA ILE A 468 -5.16 4.06 -5.76
C ILE A 468 -4.72 3.76 -4.33
N LEU A 469 -3.56 4.28 -3.91
CA LEU A 469 -3.03 4.18 -2.56
C LEU A 469 -3.31 5.44 -1.72
N ASP A 470 -3.55 6.59 -2.35
CA ASP A 470 -3.82 7.86 -1.66
C ASP A 470 -5.32 8.04 -1.36
N GLU A 471 -5.64 8.24 -0.07
CA GLU A 471 -7.00 8.53 0.40
C GLU A 471 -7.50 9.95 0.02
N LEU A 472 -6.66 10.76 -0.61
CA LEU A 472 -6.93 12.18 -0.92
C LEU A 472 -7.69 12.42 -2.22
N GLU A 473 -7.88 11.40 -3.04
CA GLU A 473 -8.77 11.49 -4.20
C GLU A 473 -10.17 11.01 -3.78
N ASP A 474 -11.22 11.75 -4.16
CA ASP A 474 -12.65 11.45 -3.96
C ASP A 474 -13.12 10.10 -4.57
N ASN A 475 -12.26 9.11 -4.54
CA ASN A 475 -12.45 7.80 -5.14
C ASN A 475 -12.57 6.76 -4.01
N ASP A 476 -13.72 6.09 -3.93
CA ASP A 476 -13.99 5.02 -2.95
C ASP A 476 -13.12 3.75 -3.15
N GLY A 477 -12.14 3.75 -4.05
CA GLY A 477 -11.23 2.65 -4.32
C GLY A 477 -9.91 2.77 -3.56
N ASN A 478 -9.52 1.71 -2.86
CA ASN A 478 -8.22 1.62 -2.20
C ASN A 478 -7.52 0.32 -2.61
N ALA A 479 -6.29 0.45 -3.07
CA ALA A 479 -5.48 -0.71 -3.45
C ALA A 479 -5.16 -1.66 -2.29
N LEU A 480 -5.32 -1.20 -1.05
CA LEU A 480 -5.11 -1.99 0.16
C LEU A 480 -6.45 -2.63 0.63
N PHE A 481 -7.02 -3.55 -0.18
CA PHE A 481 -8.32 -4.13 0.13
C PHE A 481 -8.33 -4.93 1.46
N MET A 482 -7.21 -5.48 1.88
CA MET A 482 -7.11 -6.17 3.18
C MET A 482 -7.28 -5.22 4.38
N SER A 483 -7.27 -3.90 4.17
CA SER A 483 -7.64 -2.92 5.19
C SER A 483 -9.16 -2.63 5.24
N TYR A 484 -9.98 -3.32 4.43
CA TYR A 484 -11.42 -3.11 4.45
C TYR A 484 -12.06 -3.75 5.70
N LYS A 485 -12.95 -3.01 6.35
CA LYS A 485 -13.62 -3.46 7.59
C LYS A 485 -14.42 -4.76 7.43
N LEU A 486 -14.87 -5.07 6.21
CA LEU A 486 -15.56 -6.33 5.91
C LEU A 486 -14.64 -7.55 6.03
N LEU A 487 -13.34 -7.38 5.79
CA LEU A 487 -12.34 -8.43 5.81
C LEU A 487 -11.53 -8.47 7.11
N ALA A 488 -11.71 -7.48 8.00
CA ALA A 488 -11.04 -7.43 9.29
C ALA A 488 -11.68 -8.41 10.28
N CYS A 489 -11.31 -9.67 10.18
CA CYS A 489 -11.80 -10.77 11.01
C CYS A 489 -10.63 -11.66 11.47
N PRO A 490 -10.83 -12.52 12.48
CA PRO A 490 -9.78 -13.37 13.03
C PRO A 490 -9.11 -14.28 11.99
N GLU A 491 -9.87 -14.77 11.01
CA GLU A 491 -9.37 -15.63 9.94
C GLU A 491 -8.31 -14.93 9.07
N MET A 492 -8.39 -13.60 8.96
CA MET A 492 -7.48 -12.80 8.16
C MET A 492 -6.22 -12.33 8.93
N GLU A 493 -6.15 -12.51 10.24
CA GLU A 493 -5.06 -11.95 11.07
C GLU A 493 -3.67 -12.46 10.67
N GLU A 494 -3.52 -13.74 10.32
CA GLU A 494 -2.23 -14.28 9.87
C GLU A 494 -1.80 -13.64 8.54
N ASN A 495 -2.74 -13.42 7.62
CA ASN A 495 -2.49 -12.70 6.38
C ASN A 495 -2.13 -11.23 6.65
N ALA A 496 -2.82 -10.59 7.59
CA ALA A 496 -2.51 -9.22 8.02
C ALA A 496 -1.10 -9.12 8.60
N VAL A 497 -0.67 -10.09 9.43
CA VAL A 497 0.71 -10.16 9.95
C VAL A 497 1.72 -10.27 8.81
N ALA A 498 1.47 -11.17 7.84
CA ALA A 498 2.36 -11.35 6.69
C ALA A 498 2.45 -10.09 5.83
N LEU A 499 1.31 -9.45 5.57
CA LEU A 499 1.24 -8.21 4.80
C LEU A 499 1.93 -7.06 5.54
N CYS A 500 1.69 -6.88 6.85
CA CYS A 500 2.38 -5.85 7.65
C CYS A 500 3.90 -6.04 7.63
N GLY A 501 4.37 -7.28 7.72
CA GLY A 501 5.79 -7.60 7.57
C GLY A 501 6.37 -7.23 6.20
N PHE A 502 5.61 -7.47 5.13
CA PHE A 502 5.96 -7.07 3.76
C PHE A 502 6.02 -5.55 3.61
N LEU A 503 5.00 -4.83 4.11
CA LEU A 503 4.91 -3.37 4.06
C LEU A 503 6.06 -2.70 4.83
N LEU A 504 6.39 -3.21 6.02
CA LEU A 504 7.51 -2.72 6.82
C LEU A 504 8.85 -2.90 6.09
N LYS A 505 9.08 -4.09 5.52
CA LYS A 505 10.30 -4.39 4.73
C LYS A 505 10.45 -3.45 3.52
N ARG A 506 9.33 -3.06 2.91
CA ARG A 506 9.28 -2.13 1.77
C ARG A 506 9.23 -0.65 2.17
N LYS A 507 9.23 -0.34 3.47
CA LYS A 507 9.10 1.03 4.03
C LYS A 507 7.80 1.74 3.62
N MET A 508 6.74 0.99 3.36
CA MET A 508 5.39 1.48 3.05
C MET A 508 4.64 1.78 4.35
N MET A 509 5.06 2.85 5.05
CA MET A 509 4.58 3.12 6.40
C MET A 509 3.13 3.58 6.45
N ARG A 510 2.63 4.28 5.42
CA ARG A 510 1.22 4.73 5.37
C ARG A 510 0.28 3.55 5.28
N GLU A 511 0.57 2.61 4.37
CA GLU A 511 -0.20 1.39 4.18
C GLU A 511 -0.14 0.49 5.41
N LEU A 512 1.02 0.42 6.07
CA LEU A 512 1.19 -0.28 7.34
C LEU A 512 0.30 0.33 8.43
N MET A 513 0.22 1.66 8.52
CA MET A 513 -0.64 2.35 9.48
C MET A 513 -2.13 2.09 9.19
N SER A 514 -2.56 2.11 7.92
CA SER A 514 -3.94 1.78 7.53
C SER A 514 -4.31 0.35 7.94
N MET A 515 -3.43 -0.62 7.71
CA MET A 515 -3.61 -2.00 8.18
C MET A 515 -3.70 -2.07 9.71
N ALA A 516 -2.79 -1.42 10.41
CA ALA A 516 -2.76 -1.42 11.86
C ALA A 516 -4.07 -0.84 12.45
N ILE A 517 -4.56 0.28 11.93
CA ILE A 517 -5.82 0.90 12.38
C ILE A 517 -7.01 -0.04 12.17
N CYS A 518 -7.04 -0.77 11.06
CA CYS A 518 -8.10 -1.72 10.76
C CYS A 518 -8.18 -2.86 11.79
N TYR A 519 -7.04 -3.34 12.25
CA TYR A 519 -6.90 -4.45 13.20
C TYR A 519 -6.63 -4.00 14.64
N LYS A 520 -6.92 -2.75 15.01
CA LYS A 520 -6.62 -2.19 16.34
C LYS A 520 -7.21 -2.95 17.52
N SER A 521 -8.27 -3.74 17.31
CA SER A 521 -8.89 -4.57 18.33
C SER A 521 -8.38 -6.02 18.37
N SER A 522 -7.42 -6.36 17.54
CA SER A 522 -6.82 -7.69 17.54
C SER A 522 -5.96 -7.89 18.79
N GLN A 523 -6.03 -9.10 19.35
CA GLN A 523 -5.19 -9.56 20.45
C GLN A 523 -4.03 -10.44 19.98
N ASN A 524 -3.85 -10.59 18.67
CA ASN A 524 -2.75 -11.37 18.10
C ASN A 524 -1.40 -10.71 18.40
N PRO A 525 -0.50 -11.34 19.19
CA PRO A 525 0.76 -10.74 19.60
C PRO A 525 1.65 -10.30 18.44
N ARG A 526 1.62 -11.09 17.35
CA ARG A 526 2.39 -10.79 16.13
C ARG A 526 1.87 -9.57 15.40
N LEU A 527 0.56 -9.26 15.53
CA LEU A 527 -0.05 -8.10 14.91
C LEU A 527 0.10 -6.86 15.80
N VAL A 528 -0.02 -7.01 17.12
CA VAL A 528 0.12 -5.93 18.11
C VAL A 528 1.44 -5.18 17.95
N ARG A 529 2.53 -5.85 17.60
CA ARG A 529 3.82 -5.17 17.34
C ARG A 529 3.74 -4.12 16.22
N PHE A 530 2.96 -4.40 15.16
CA PHE A 530 2.77 -3.44 14.07
C PHE A 530 1.81 -2.31 14.49
N LEU A 531 0.80 -2.64 15.32
CA LEU A 531 -0.11 -1.66 15.92
C LEU A 531 0.66 -0.64 16.76
N ALA A 532 1.60 -1.09 17.56
CA ALA A 532 2.41 -0.23 18.43
C ALA A 532 3.36 0.71 17.64
N LEU A 533 3.72 0.37 16.40
CA LEU A 533 4.53 1.27 15.56
C LEU A 533 3.80 2.57 15.23
N VAL A 534 2.46 2.55 15.14
CA VAL A 534 1.65 3.73 14.83
C VAL A 534 1.84 4.83 15.88
N PRO A 535 1.51 4.60 17.17
CA PRO A 535 1.74 5.62 18.19
C PRO A 535 3.23 5.94 18.40
N MET A 536 4.15 5.01 18.11
CA MET A 536 5.60 5.31 18.15
C MET A 536 6.00 6.36 17.12
N THR A 537 5.47 6.31 15.89
CA THR A 537 5.74 7.33 14.86
C THR A 537 5.16 8.70 15.22
N ASP A 538 4.07 8.72 15.99
CA ASP A 538 3.43 9.94 16.50
C ASP A 538 4.08 10.48 17.79
N GLY A 539 5.11 9.79 18.33
CA GLY A 539 5.73 10.15 19.60
C GLY A 539 4.90 9.83 20.84
N LYS A 540 3.82 9.06 20.69
CA LYS A 540 2.93 8.65 21.79
C LYS A 540 3.46 7.37 22.45
N TRP A 541 4.59 7.51 23.12
CA TRP A 541 5.34 6.37 23.67
C TRP A 541 4.60 5.56 24.71
N GLN A 542 3.72 6.21 25.51
CA GLN A 542 2.89 5.52 26.52
C GLN A 542 1.86 4.60 25.86
N GLU A 543 1.13 5.10 24.84
CA GLU A 543 0.15 4.27 24.11
C GLU A 543 0.83 3.08 23.43
N ALA A 544 2.02 3.29 22.87
CA ALA A 544 2.81 2.21 22.27
C ALA A 544 3.24 1.16 23.30
N TYR A 545 3.71 1.61 24.47
CA TYR A 545 4.10 0.74 25.58
C TYR A 545 2.89 -0.10 26.05
N ASP A 546 1.73 0.53 26.24
CA ASP A 546 0.52 -0.15 26.71
C ASP A 546 0.03 -1.23 25.73
N LEU A 547 0.16 -0.97 24.41
CA LEU A 547 -0.10 -1.98 23.39
C LEU A 547 0.85 -3.17 23.50
N PHE A 548 2.15 -2.94 23.63
CA PHE A 548 3.10 -4.03 23.82
C PHE A 548 2.82 -4.78 25.15
N ALA A 549 2.53 -4.07 26.23
CA ALA A 549 2.26 -4.64 27.54
C ALA A 549 0.94 -5.44 27.59
N SER A 550 0.02 -5.22 26.64
CA SER A 550 -1.21 -6.02 26.51
C SER A 550 -0.94 -7.47 26.07
N VAL A 551 0.23 -7.75 25.51
CA VAL A 551 0.66 -9.09 25.10
C VAL A 551 1.11 -9.89 26.33
N PRO A 552 0.66 -11.14 26.52
CA PRO A 552 1.12 -12.00 27.61
C PRO A 552 2.65 -12.14 27.62
N GLU A 553 3.23 -12.23 28.81
CA GLU A 553 4.68 -12.17 29.00
C GLU A 553 5.45 -13.32 28.30
N ASP A 554 4.84 -14.48 28.21
CA ASP A 554 5.35 -15.68 27.53
C ASP A 554 5.28 -15.61 25.99
N GLN A 555 4.52 -14.66 25.44
CA GLN A 555 4.32 -14.49 24.01
C GLN A 555 5.10 -13.29 23.43
N HIS A 556 5.90 -12.62 24.26
CA HIS A 556 6.75 -11.55 23.76
C HIS A 556 7.84 -12.07 22.83
N THR A 557 7.87 -11.52 21.62
CA THR A 557 8.96 -11.76 20.67
C THR A 557 10.14 -10.80 20.92
N GLU A 558 11.29 -11.08 20.35
CA GLU A 558 12.44 -10.18 20.41
C GLU A 558 12.08 -8.76 19.95
N GLU A 559 11.34 -8.65 18.83
CA GLU A 559 10.94 -7.35 18.29
C GLU A 559 9.98 -6.60 19.22
N SER A 560 9.05 -7.30 19.90
CA SER A 560 8.15 -6.66 20.85
C SER A 560 8.91 -6.15 22.08
N LEU A 561 9.84 -6.95 22.61
CA LEU A 561 10.71 -6.53 23.72
C LEU A 561 11.60 -5.33 23.34
N ARG A 562 12.14 -5.31 22.12
CA ARG A 562 12.88 -4.15 21.59
C ARG A 562 12.03 -2.90 21.52
N GLY A 563 10.78 -3.04 21.02
CA GLY A 563 9.81 -1.94 20.97
C GLY A 563 9.49 -1.40 22.36
N MET A 564 9.19 -2.30 23.32
CA MET A 564 8.94 -1.93 24.72
C MET A 564 10.15 -1.21 25.36
N ALA A 565 11.35 -1.74 25.17
CA ALA A 565 12.57 -1.12 25.68
C ALA A 565 12.75 0.29 25.13
N HIS A 566 12.48 0.49 23.83
CA HIS A 566 12.55 1.81 23.21
C HIS A 566 11.51 2.77 23.78
N CYS A 567 10.27 2.31 23.98
CA CYS A 567 9.24 3.10 24.66
C CYS A 567 9.66 3.48 26.08
N CYS A 568 10.18 2.53 26.86
CA CYS A 568 10.68 2.80 28.23
C CYS A 568 11.79 3.82 28.25
N MET A 569 12.76 3.74 27.32
CA MET A 569 13.83 4.73 27.20
C MET A 569 13.29 6.13 26.87
N SER A 570 12.35 6.22 25.92
CA SER A 570 11.73 7.50 25.52
C SER A 570 10.88 8.11 26.65
N LEU A 571 10.25 7.27 27.47
CA LEU A 571 9.50 7.67 28.68
C LEU A 571 10.40 7.90 29.91
N LYS A 572 11.71 7.74 29.78
CA LYS A 572 12.69 7.84 30.86
C LYS A 572 12.48 6.80 32.00
N ARG A 573 11.79 5.68 31.70
CA ARG A 573 11.58 4.54 32.62
C ARG A 573 12.77 3.57 32.55
N PHE A 574 13.95 4.04 32.93
CA PHE A 574 15.20 3.31 32.72
C PHE A 574 15.26 1.99 33.51
N GLY A 575 14.66 1.91 34.70
CA GLY A 575 14.61 0.68 35.49
C GLY A 575 13.87 -0.45 34.78
N GLU A 576 12.74 -0.18 34.15
CA GLU A 576 11.98 -1.14 33.35
C GLU A 576 12.76 -1.53 32.08
N ALA A 577 13.39 -0.55 31.42
CA ALA A 577 14.23 -0.79 30.25
C ALA A 577 15.40 -1.75 30.58
N VAL A 578 16.05 -1.60 31.74
CA VAL A 578 17.11 -2.51 32.23
C VAL A 578 16.59 -3.95 32.32
N ALA A 579 15.41 -4.16 32.91
CA ALA A 579 14.82 -5.50 33.00
C ALA A 579 14.58 -6.11 31.62
N ILE A 580 14.06 -5.32 30.67
CA ILE A 580 13.79 -5.78 29.31
C ILE A 580 15.10 -6.08 28.56
N TYR A 581 16.12 -5.21 28.64
CA TYR A 581 17.41 -5.49 27.98
C TYR A 581 18.15 -6.70 28.57
N ARG A 582 18.00 -6.97 29.87
CA ARG A 582 18.52 -8.21 30.47
C ARG A 582 17.82 -9.45 29.90
N ARG A 583 16.50 -9.39 29.64
CA ARG A 583 15.78 -10.48 28.93
C ARG A 583 16.27 -10.65 27.49
N LEU A 584 16.46 -9.55 26.77
CA LEU A 584 17.00 -9.58 25.39
C LEU A 584 18.41 -10.18 25.36
N LEU A 585 19.27 -9.85 26.34
CA LEU A 585 20.62 -10.42 26.46
C LEU A 585 20.60 -11.90 26.88
N ALA A 586 19.58 -12.35 27.60
CA ALA A 586 19.40 -13.77 27.87
C ALA A 586 19.09 -14.56 26.59
N MET A 587 18.44 -13.95 25.61
CA MET A 587 18.17 -14.52 24.29
C MET A 587 19.39 -14.43 23.36
N HIS A 588 20.10 -13.30 23.40
CA HIS A 588 21.26 -13.00 22.56
C HIS A 588 22.42 -12.40 23.38
N PRO A 589 23.24 -13.23 24.09
CA PRO A 589 24.26 -12.74 25.03
C PRO A 589 25.34 -11.86 24.39
N ASP A 590 25.68 -12.12 23.14
CA ASP A 590 26.76 -11.44 22.42
C ASP A 590 26.29 -10.22 21.61
N SER A 591 25.01 -9.83 21.75
CA SER A 591 24.48 -8.69 21.00
C SER A 591 25.08 -7.37 21.51
N PHE A 592 25.99 -6.80 20.74
CA PHE A 592 26.61 -5.50 21.00
C PHE A 592 25.56 -4.40 21.27
N SER A 593 24.51 -4.33 20.43
CA SER A 593 23.46 -3.31 20.55
C SER A 593 22.72 -3.40 21.90
N TYR A 594 22.41 -4.62 22.36
CA TYR A 594 21.70 -4.80 23.62
C TYR A 594 22.59 -4.53 24.82
N GLN A 595 23.88 -4.89 24.77
CA GLN A 595 24.85 -4.57 25.80
C GLN A 595 25.04 -3.05 25.92
N LEU A 596 25.17 -2.34 24.80
CA LEU A 596 25.30 -0.89 24.78
C LEU A 596 24.09 -0.18 25.37
N ASN A 597 22.87 -0.58 24.92
CA ASN A 597 21.64 0.01 25.41
C ASN A 597 21.37 -0.32 26.89
N LEU A 598 21.74 -1.52 27.35
CA LEU A 598 21.71 -1.86 28.77
C LEU A 598 22.61 -0.93 29.58
N ALA A 599 23.85 -0.70 29.11
CA ALA A 599 24.78 0.20 29.77
C ALA A 599 24.22 1.63 29.87
N VAL A 600 23.62 2.14 28.77
CA VAL A 600 22.95 3.45 28.77
C VAL A 600 21.82 3.50 29.82
N CYS A 601 20.98 2.49 29.88
CA CYS A 601 19.86 2.45 30.84
C CYS A 601 20.35 2.37 32.29
N LEU A 602 21.40 1.56 32.59
CA LEU A 602 22.01 1.45 33.92
C LEU A 602 22.58 2.78 34.37
N MET A 603 23.22 3.51 33.46
CA MET A 603 23.83 4.83 33.76
C MET A 603 22.80 5.92 33.93
N SER A 604 21.69 5.85 33.19
CA SER A 604 20.63 6.86 33.23
C SER A 604 19.63 6.64 34.39
N SER A 605 19.48 5.41 34.90
CA SER A 605 18.55 5.11 35.99
C SER A 605 18.85 5.86 37.29
N ASP A 606 20.12 6.11 37.59
CA ASP A 606 20.53 6.81 38.80
C ASP A 606 20.51 8.34 38.65
N ALA A 607 20.74 8.83 37.43
CA ALA A 607 20.76 10.29 37.18
C ALA A 607 19.39 10.94 37.39
N PHE A 608 18.29 10.15 37.26
CA PHE A 608 16.91 10.62 37.37
C PHE A 608 16.17 10.15 38.63
N SER A 609 16.73 9.21 39.41
CA SER A 609 16.12 8.76 40.69
C SER A 609 16.13 9.79 41.77
N SER A 610 16.95 10.82 41.67
CA SER A 610 17.07 11.84 42.69
C SER A 610 16.05 12.99 42.62
N CYS A 611 15.16 12.99 41.62
CA CYS A 611 14.11 14.00 41.48
C CYS A 611 12.68 13.49 41.76
N GLY A 612 12.50 12.21 42.11
CA GLY A 612 11.20 11.53 42.14
C GLY A 612 10.59 11.14 43.47
N ASP A 613 11.22 11.46 44.65
CA ASP A 613 10.70 11.06 45.94
C ASP A 613 9.88 12.19 46.64
N ALA A 614 8.87 12.73 45.96
CA ALA A 614 7.89 13.59 46.57
C ALA A 614 6.44 13.16 46.24
N SER A 615 6.16 11.87 46.13
CA SER A 615 4.78 11.37 46.10
C SER A 615 4.69 9.86 46.42
N SER A 616 5.10 9.50 47.64
CA SER A 616 4.66 8.25 48.23
C SER A 616 4.03 8.61 49.60
N CYS A 617 2.74 8.89 49.57
CA CYS A 617 1.87 8.79 50.75
C CYS A 617 0.54 8.13 50.35
N GLY A 618 0.45 6.85 50.73
CA GLY A 618 -0.72 6.35 51.49
C GLY A 618 -1.92 5.96 50.65
N ASP A 619 -2.07 4.68 50.53
CA ASP A 619 -3.39 4.03 50.45
C ASP A 619 -4.31 4.57 51.52
N ALA A 620 -5.49 5.04 51.09
CA ALA A 620 -6.67 5.02 51.93
C ALA A 620 -7.93 4.95 51.07
N SER A 621 -8.48 3.78 51.10
CA SER A 621 -9.85 3.51 50.64
C SER A 621 -10.87 4.24 51.52
N SER A 622 -11.97 4.60 50.87
CA SER A 622 -13.34 4.80 51.36
C SER A 622 -13.74 6.20 51.84
N CYS A 623 -14.90 6.53 51.32
CA CYS A 623 -15.99 7.35 51.81
C CYS A 623 -16.16 8.78 51.29
N GLY A 624 -17.27 8.96 50.58
CA GLY A 624 -18.34 9.89 51.03
C GLY A 624 -18.30 11.29 50.46
N ASP A 625 -19.35 11.57 49.71
CA ASP A 625 -19.86 12.89 49.31
C ASP A 625 -19.80 13.96 50.41
N ALA A 626 -19.34 15.16 50.04
CA ALA A 626 -20.04 16.39 50.44
C ALA A 626 -19.39 17.64 49.82
N SER A 627 -20.26 18.42 49.23
CA SER A 627 -20.07 19.78 48.72
C SER A 627 -19.67 20.76 49.83
N SER A 628 -18.75 21.68 49.55
CA SER A 628 -18.96 23.15 49.69
C SER A 628 -17.67 23.94 49.85
N SER A 629 -17.59 24.95 49.00
CA SER A 629 -17.03 26.31 49.22
C SER A 629 -16.02 26.58 50.32
N CYS A 630 -14.90 27.18 50.02
CA CYS A 630 -14.40 28.47 50.49
C CYS A 630 -12.87 28.66 50.34
N GLY A 631 -12.50 29.80 49.81
CA GLY A 631 -11.53 30.64 50.46
C GLY A 631 -10.09 30.62 49.94
N ALA A 632 -9.77 31.59 49.09
CA ALA A 632 -8.42 32.05 48.86
C ALA A 632 -7.77 32.54 50.15
N SER A 633 -6.57 32.08 50.49
CA SER A 633 -5.65 32.85 51.30
C SER A 633 -4.21 32.58 50.92
N SER A 634 -3.55 33.68 50.62
CA SER A 634 -2.14 33.91 50.44
C SER A 634 -1.28 33.25 51.51
N CYS A 635 -0.22 32.56 51.10
CA CYS A 635 0.91 32.30 51.97
C CYS A 635 2.17 32.80 51.30
N ASP A 636 2.81 33.72 52.01
CA ASP A 636 4.01 34.48 51.71
C ASP A 636 5.21 33.60 51.37
N ALA A 637 5.92 34.04 50.34
CA ALA A 637 7.27 33.63 50.02
C ALA A 637 8.26 34.41 50.94
N SER A 638 8.66 33.81 52.04
CA SER A 638 9.88 34.23 52.77
C SER A 638 10.25 33.20 53.83
N SER A 639 11.06 32.21 53.49
CA SER A 639 12.03 31.55 54.37
C SER A 639 12.62 30.31 53.74
N CYS A 640 13.59 30.50 52.86
CA CYS A 640 14.58 29.48 52.46
C CYS A 640 15.87 30.13 51.98
N ASP A 641 16.31 31.13 52.70
CA ASP A 641 17.72 31.63 52.63
C ASP A 641 18.41 31.28 53.93
N ALA A 642 18.99 30.12 54.03
CA ALA A 642 20.11 29.82 54.96
C ALA A 642 20.48 28.32 54.83
N ALA A 643 21.35 27.98 53.92
CA ALA A 643 22.32 26.87 54.02
C ALA A 643 23.16 26.70 52.75
N PHE A 644 23.92 27.71 52.39
CA PHE A 644 25.03 27.53 51.45
C PHE A 644 26.30 28.07 52.07
N SER A 645 26.90 27.27 52.91
CA SER A 645 28.29 27.37 53.28
C SER A 645 28.69 26.12 54.04
N LEU A 646 29.39 25.27 53.37
CA LEU A 646 30.54 24.53 53.88
C LEU A 646 30.89 23.44 52.81
N GLY A 647 32.03 23.63 52.16
CA GLY A 647 32.64 22.66 51.31
C GLY A 647 32.99 21.37 52.08
N GLY A 648 32.20 20.37 51.89
CA GLY A 648 32.50 19.02 52.29
C GLY A 648 32.34 18.16 51.02
N LYS A 649 33.42 17.57 50.49
CA LYS A 649 33.36 16.48 49.56
C LYS A 649 32.53 15.35 50.19
N VAL A 650 31.29 15.27 49.85
CA VAL A 650 30.51 14.06 50.06
C VAL A 650 31.02 13.06 49.01
N GLU A 651 31.84 12.14 49.41
CA GLU A 651 32.12 10.93 48.66
C GLU A 651 30.80 10.12 48.62
N ALA A 652 30.01 10.36 47.58
CA ALA A 652 28.87 9.53 47.27
C ALA A 652 29.38 8.13 46.98
N ARG A 653 28.99 7.13 47.81
CA ARG A 653 29.28 5.73 47.53
C ARG A 653 28.74 5.41 46.13
N PRO A 654 29.56 4.90 45.21
CA PRO A 654 29.12 4.61 43.87
C PRO A 654 27.95 3.62 43.93
N ASN A 655 26.84 3.96 43.31
CA ASN A 655 25.70 3.06 43.19
C ASN A 655 26.14 1.82 42.38
N LYS A 656 25.88 0.61 42.90
CA LYS A 656 26.25 -0.65 42.23
C LYS A 656 25.76 -0.74 40.79
N VAL A 657 24.66 -0.10 40.49
CA VAL A 657 24.05 -0.05 39.14
C VAL A 657 24.94 0.73 38.16
N VAL A 658 25.43 1.89 38.61
CA VAL A 658 26.34 2.74 37.83
C VAL A 658 27.70 2.06 37.60
N GLU A 659 28.23 1.35 38.63
CA GLU A 659 29.44 0.57 38.47
C GLU A 659 29.28 -0.55 37.43
N GLU A 660 28.14 -1.25 37.43
CA GLU A 660 27.83 -2.29 36.43
C GLU A 660 27.83 -1.69 35.02
N GLY A 661 27.09 -0.56 34.81
CA GLY A 661 27.02 0.12 33.52
C GLY A 661 28.41 0.60 33.04
N THR A 662 29.19 1.18 33.96
CA THR A 662 30.53 1.66 33.64
C THR A 662 31.49 0.53 33.26
N LYS A 663 31.47 -0.58 34.01
CA LYS A 663 32.26 -1.78 33.67
C LYS A 663 31.89 -2.35 32.32
N LEU A 664 30.59 -2.39 32.00
CA LEU A 664 30.10 -2.86 30.71
C LEU A 664 30.59 -1.96 29.56
N LEU A 665 30.56 -0.65 29.73
CA LEU A 665 31.05 0.29 28.70
C LEU A 665 32.57 0.18 28.49
N TYR A 666 33.37 0.04 29.55
CA TYR A 666 34.81 -0.17 29.39
C TYR A 666 35.14 -1.51 28.74
N LYS A 667 34.35 -2.55 29.04
CA LYS A 667 34.45 -3.84 28.34
C LYS A 667 34.18 -3.68 26.84
N LEU A 668 33.08 -2.98 26.48
CA LEU A 668 32.70 -2.73 25.07
C LEU A 668 33.74 -1.87 24.34
N ASP A 669 34.34 -0.86 25.01
CA ASP A 669 35.42 -0.04 24.42
C ASP A 669 36.69 -0.85 24.19
N TYR A 670 36.99 -1.80 25.07
CA TYR A 670 38.12 -2.70 24.91
C TYR A 670 37.90 -3.72 23.79
N GLU A 671 36.68 -4.31 23.69
CA GLU A 671 36.32 -5.28 22.64
C GLU A 671 36.18 -4.60 21.28
N HIS A 672 35.78 -3.30 21.23
CA HIS A 672 35.51 -2.53 20.01
C HIS A 672 36.25 -1.18 20.01
N PRO A 673 37.61 -1.18 20.02
CA PRO A 673 38.42 0.01 20.30
C PRO A 673 38.26 1.16 19.29
N ASN A 674 37.66 0.94 18.12
CA ASN A 674 37.44 1.93 17.08
C ASN A 674 35.94 2.31 16.91
N ASN A 675 35.09 1.88 17.84
CA ASN A 675 33.67 2.17 17.74
C ASN A 675 33.32 3.54 18.34
N ALA A 676 33.09 4.54 17.49
CA ALA A 676 32.73 5.89 17.90
C ALA A 676 31.49 5.96 18.80
N ASN A 677 30.50 5.07 18.56
CA ASN A 677 29.25 5.04 19.34
C ASN A 677 29.51 4.65 20.82
N VAL A 678 30.38 3.68 21.08
CA VAL A 678 30.75 3.33 22.46
C VAL A 678 31.40 4.50 23.16
N ARG A 679 32.33 5.17 22.49
CA ARG A 679 33.01 6.36 23.03
C ARG A 679 32.06 7.53 23.26
N ARG A 680 31.09 7.78 22.37
CA ARG A 680 30.01 8.77 22.56
C ARG A 680 29.23 8.49 23.84
N VAL A 681 28.79 7.24 24.00
CA VAL A 681 28.06 6.83 25.22
C VAL A 681 28.92 6.93 26.45
N LEU A 682 30.17 6.50 26.39
CA LEU A 682 31.11 6.59 27.53
C LEU A 682 31.34 8.05 27.95
N ALA A 683 31.56 8.95 26.98
CA ALA A 683 31.72 10.38 27.25
C ALA A 683 30.46 10.99 27.85
N TRP A 684 29.29 10.67 27.34
CA TRP A 684 28.00 11.10 27.90
C TRP A 684 27.82 10.60 29.33
N CYS A 685 28.14 9.35 29.61
CA CYS A 685 28.08 8.78 30.95
C CYS A 685 29.06 9.46 31.93
N MET A 686 30.25 9.85 31.45
CA MET A 686 31.19 10.64 32.26
C MET A 686 30.59 12.01 32.61
N MET A 687 29.88 12.67 31.70
CA MET A 687 29.16 13.91 32.02
C MET A 687 28.05 13.69 33.04
N LEU A 688 27.28 12.63 32.96
CA LEU A 688 26.22 12.28 33.91
C LEU A 688 26.79 12.06 35.34
N GLN A 689 28.06 11.63 35.45
CA GLN A 689 28.78 11.43 36.71
C GLN A 689 29.53 12.67 37.19
N GLY A 690 29.52 13.78 36.43
CA GLY A 690 30.28 14.99 36.75
C GLY A 690 31.77 14.93 36.42
N ASN A 691 32.22 13.90 35.69
CA ASN A 691 33.65 13.76 35.29
C ASN A 691 33.87 14.49 33.94
N PHE A 692 33.71 15.82 33.96
CA PHE A 692 33.73 16.63 32.73
C PHE A 692 35.05 16.58 31.99
N ASP A 693 36.18 16.59 32.70
CA ASP A 693 37.53 16.56 32.09
C ASP A 693 37.73 15.30 31.25
N LYS A 694 37.29 14.13 31.76
CA LYS A 694 37.36 12.88 30.99
C LYS A 694 36.41 12.88 29.81
N ALA A 695 35.22 13.46 29.97
CA ALA A 695 34.27 13.60 28.87
C ALA A 695 34.83 14.48 27.75
N ILE A 696 35.44 15.60 28.11
CA ILE A 696 36.12 16.51 27.17
C ILE A 696 37.19 15.76 26.40
N ASP A 697 38.11 15.04 27.09
CA ASP A 697 39.18 14.28 26.44
C ASP A 697 38.64 13.29 25.40
N ILE A 698 37.53 12.58 25.72
CA ILE A 698 36.92 11.61 24.79
C ILE A 698 36.28 12.33 23.62
N TYR A 699 35.49 13.40 23.85
CA TYR A 699 34.86 14.16 22.78
C TYR A 699 35.87 14.83 21.86
N MET A 700 36.96 15.40 22.41
CA MET A 700 38.00 16.02 21.58
C MET A 700 38.70 14.99 20.67
N ARG A 701 38.88 13.75 21.15
CA ARG A 701 39.38 12.65 20.30
C ARG A 701 38.36 12.24 19.23
N LEU A 702 37.07 12.20 19.57
CA LEU A 702 36.01 11.94 18.59
C LEU A 702 35.94 13.00 17.50
N LEU A 703 36.06 14.29 17.88
CA LEU A 703 36.02 15.39 16.92
C LEU A 703 37.25 15.42 15.97
N SER A 704 38.33 14.72 16.30
CA SER A 704 39.48 14.56 15.42
C SER A 704 39.37 13.41 14.42
N GLN A 705 38.26 12.63 14.47
CA GLN A 705 38.05 11.48 13.61
C GLN A 705 37.12 11.84 12.41
N PRO A 706 37.23 11.15 11.27
CA PRO A 706 36.43 11.46 10.08
C PRO A 706 34.95 11.12 10.23
N ASP A 707 34.58 10.31 11.20
CA ASP A 707 33.23 9.90 11.53
C ASP A 707 32.54 10.74 12.63
N ALA A 708 33.14 11.90 12.95
CA ALA A 708 32.57 12.88 13.88
C ALA A 708 31.23 13.43 13.30
N VAL A 709 30.20 13.46 14.15
CA VAL A 709 28.87 13.98 13.79
C VAL A 709 28.61 15.32 14.47
N SER A 710 27.65 16.09 13.99
CA SER A 710 27.28 17.38 14.58
C SER A 710 26.94 17.27 16.06
N ALA A 711 26.24 16.21 16.49
CA ALA A 711 25.96 15.96 17.91
C ALA A 711 27.18 15.80 18.81
N ASP A 712 28.33 15.36 18.30
CA ASP A 712 29.56 15.27 19.09
C ASP A 712 30.06 16.67 19.52
N ARG A 713 29.86 17.71 18.67
CA ARG A 713 30.16 19.09 18.97
C ARG A 713 29.22 19.67 20.02
N LEU A 714 27.95 19.38 19.93
CA LEU A 714 26.95 19.78 20.93
C LEU A 714 27.32 19.23 22.32
N ASN A 715 27.61 17.93 22.38
CA ASN A 715 27.94 17.26 23.62
C ASN A 715 29.30 17.72 24.19
N ALA A 716 30.29 17.94 23.31
CA ALA A 716 31.55 18.54 23.72
C ALA A 716 31.37 19.97 24.30
N ALA A 717 30.50 20.76 23.68
CA ALA A 717 30.14 22.09 24.17
C ALA A 717 29.49 22.01 25.56
N TYR A 718 28.58 21.05 25.78
CA TYR A 718 28.01 20.83 27.13
C TYR A 718 29.10 20.47 28.15
N ALA A 719 30.02 19.56 27.80
CA ALA A 719 31.11 19.18 28.70
C ALA A 719 31.98 20.40 29.11
N HIS A 720 32.34 21.26 28.14
CA HIS A 720 33.07 22.52 28.41
C HIS A 720 32.21 23.50 29.22
N TRP A 721 30.93 23.67 28.94
CA TRP A 721 30.06 24.55 29.70
C TRP A 721 29.92 24.10 31.16
N LEU A 722 29.71 22.81 31.38
CA LEU A 722 29.61 22.21 32.71
C LEU A 722 30.93 22.27 33.47
N SER A 723 32.08 22.26 32.80
CA SER A 723 33.42 22.51 33.41
C SER A 723 33.74 23.99 33.60
N ARG A 724 32.79 24.92 33.29
CA ARG A 724 32.91 26.38 33.36
C ARG A 724 33.85 27.01 32.31
N ASP A 725 34.24 26.29 31.27
CA ASP A 725 34.93 26.83 30.10
C ASP A 725 33.90 27.32 29.04
N VAL A 726 33.25 28.47 29.37
CA VAL A 726 32.18 29.03 28.56
C VAL A 726 32.66 29.47 27.19
N ALA A 727 33.87 29.99 27.07
CA ALA A 727 34.39 30.46 25.78
C ALA A 727 34.52 29.31 24.76
N ARG A 728 35.04 28.15 25.19
CA ARG A 728 35.16 26.99 24.36
C ARG A 728 33.80 26.38 24.01
N ALA A 729 32.88 26.37 24.98
CA ALA A 729 31.50 25.92 24.75
C ALA A 729 30.81 26.76 23.66
N VAL A 730 30.91 28.08 23.70
CA VAL A 730 30.35 28.98 22.66
C VAL A 730 30.92 28.67 21.28
N ALA A 731 32.25 28.49 21.18
CA ALA A 731 32.92 28.18 19.91
C ALA A 731 32.36 26.86 19.30
N LEU A 732 32.25 25.82 20.12
CA LEU A 732 31.72 24.52 19.69
C LEU A 732 30.23 24.56 19.33
N LEU A 733 29.40 25.35 20.04
CA LEU A 733 28.00 25.56 19.70
C LEU A 733 27.82 26.28 18.35
N ARG A 734 28.69 27.23 18.03
CA ARG A 734 28.70 27.89 16.71
C ARG A 734 29.08 26.91 15.60
N GLU A 735 30.11 26.09 15.83
CA GLU A 735 30.51 25.03 14.91
C GLU A 735 29.35 24.04 14.69
N TYR A 736 28.67 23.65 15.76
CA TYR A 736 27.50 22.80 15.73
C TYR A 736 26.38 23.36 14.83
N CYS A 737 26.00 24.64 15.03
CA CYS A 737 24.99 25.30 14.25
C CYS A 737 25.34 25.35 12.75
N ASN A 738 26.60 25.68 12.43
CA ASN A 738 27.08 25.73 11.04
C ASN A 738 26.99 24.37 10.35
N LEU A 739 27.40 23.30 11.05
CA LEU A 739 27.31 21.93 10.48
C LEU A 739 25.87 21.47 10.27
N CYS A 740 24.98 21.71 11.21
CA CYS A 740 23.57 21.37 11.05
C CYS A 740 22.93 22.09 9.87
N GLU A 741 23.32 23.33 9.59
CA GLU A 741 22.86 24.06 8.40
C GLU A 741 23.38 23.44 7.11
N GLN A 742 24.64 22.98 7.09
CA GLN A 742 25.22 22.27 5.96
C GLN A 742 24.51 20.92 5.72
N GLU A 743 24.33 20.12 6.78
CA GLU A 743 23.61 18.83 6.72
C GLU A 743 22.17 19.00 6.20
N GLU A 744 21.46 20.05 6.65
CA GLU A 744 20.11 20.35 6.15
C GLU A 744 20.11 20.82 4.69
N ALA A 745 21.10 21.59 4.25
CA ALA A 745 21.21 22.04 2.87
C ALA A 745 21.45 20.84 1.93
N GLU A 746 22.36 19.94 2.32
CA GLU A 746 22.64 18.71 1.57
C GLU A 746 21.41 17.78 1.51
N ALA A 747 20.70 17.60 2.63
CA ALA A 747 19.49 16.83 2.69
C ALA A 747 18.38 17.38 1.79
N LYS A 748 18.24 18.73 1.72
CA LYS A 748 17.30 19.40 0.82
C LYS A 748 17.66 19.22 -0.65
N GLU A 749 18.95 19.33 -0.98
CA GLU A 749 19.40 19.11 -2.33
C GLU A 749 19.17 17.66 -2.77
N ALA A 750 19.43 16.70 -1.88
CA ALA A 750 19.14 15.29 -2.12
C ALA A 750 17.64 15.02 -2.29
N ALA A 751 16.79 15.62 -1.43
CA ALA A 751 15.35 15.50 -1.51
C ALA A 751 14.79 16.14 -2.80
N LYS A 752 15.31 17.30 -3.20
CA LYS A 752 14.96 17.96 -4.45
C LYS A 752 15.32 17.11 -5.68
N LYS A 753 16.49 16.46 -5.66
CA LYS A 753 16.91 15.49 -6.71
C LYS A 753 15.97 14.29 -6.77
N GLN A 754 15.33 13.93 -5.65
CA GLN A 754 14.39 12.79 -5.54
C GLN A 754 12.92 13.20 -5.70
N GLY A 755 12.60 14.48 -5.96
CA GLY A 755 11.23 14.98 -6.11
C GLY A 755 10.39 14.93 -4.83
N ARG A 756 11.02 14.85 -3.64
CA ARG A 756 10.33 14.81 -2.34
C ARG A 756 10.10 16.22 -1.78
N ARG A 757 9.00 16.40 -1.02
CA ARG A 757 8.77 17.63 -0.26
C ARG A 757 9.84 17.78 0.82
N CYS A 758 10.47 18.95 0.88
CA CYS A 758 11.43 19.27 1.94
C CYS A 758 10.74 19.90 3.15
N GLU A 759 11.14 19.52 4.35
CA GLU A 759 10.75 20.23 5.56
C GLU A 759 11.37 21.63 5.61
N PRO A 760 10.70 22.61 6.27
CA PRO A 760 11.25 23.95 6.45
C PRO A 760 12.54 23.90 7.28
N THR A 761 13.52 24.77 6.98
CA THR A 761 14.77 24.90 7.76
C THR A 761 14.45 25.39 9.16
N LYS A 762 14.97 24.70 10.17
CA LYS A 762 14.92 25.20 11.56
C LYS A 762 15.90 26.36 11.72
N SER A 763 15.48 27.49 12.32
CA SER A 763 16.39 28.57 12.67
C SER A 763 17.38 28.13 13.76
N ARG A 764 18.56 28.72 13.78
CA ARG A 764 19.59 28.45 14.84
C ARG A 764 19.02 28.62 16.24
N ASN A 765 18.25 29.69 16.47
CA ASN A 765 17.58 29.95 17.75
C ASN A 765 16.64 28.78 18.11
N TYR A 766 15.77 28.39 17.22
CA TYR A 766 14.82 27.31 17.48
C TYR A 766 15.54 25.99 17.81
N ARG A 767 16.61 25.67 17.09
CA ARG A 767 17.41 24.46 17.30
C ARG A 767 18.07 24.44 18.66
N LEU A 768 18.80 25.50 19.03
CA LEU A 768 19.47 25.56 20.32
C LEU A 768 18.48 25.52 21.50
N VAL A 769 17.35 26.22 21.39
CA VAL A 769 16.29 26.18 22.42
C VAL A 769 15.71 24.77 22.54
N GLU A 770 15.49 24.11 21.41
CA GLU A 770 14.98 22.71 21.38
C GLU A 770 15.97 21.76 22.08
N ASP A 771 17.26 21.82 21.73
CA ASP A 771 18.31 20.97 22.30
C ASP A 771 18.52 21.24 23.79
N PHE A 772 18.61 22.51 24.18
CA PHE A 772 18.73 22.87 25.61
C PHE A 772 17.49 22.50 26.43
N THR A 773 16.35 22.35 25.78
CA THR A 773 15.12 21.88 26.44
C THR A 773 15.13 20.37 26.58
N LYS A 774 15.60 19.63 25.55
CA LYS A 774 15.74 18.16 25.60
C LYS A 774 16.71 17.73 26.72
N ASP A 775 17.83 18.48 26.89
CA ASP A 775 18.90 18.15 27.83
C ASP A 775 18.80 18.98 29.12
N ALA A 776 17.66 19.58 29.39
CA ALA A 776 17.42 20.45 30.51
C ALA A 776 17.74 19.78 31.87
N ASP A 777 17.46 18.51 32.01
CA ASP A 777 17.68 17.74 33.23
C ASP A 777 19.19 17.64 33.57
N LEU A 778 20.02 17.36 32.56
CA LEU A 778 21.48 17.33 32.70
C LEU A 778 22.02 18.70 33.08
N LEU A 779 21.65 19.74 32.34
CA LEU A 779 22.13 21.10 32.54
C LEU A 779 21.73 21.64 33.91
N SER A 780 20.49 21.43 34.32
CA SER A 780 19.97 21.86 35.60
C SER A 780 20.62 21.12 36.78
N LYS A 781 20.90 19.83 36.65
CA LYS A 781 21.58 19.01 37.67
C LYS A 781 22.92 19.60 38.06
N TYR A 782 23.62 20.23 37.15
CA TYR A 782 24.93 20.84 37.38
C TYR A 782 24.88 22.36 37.45
N GLY A 783 23.70 22.91 37.78
CA GLY A 783 23.51 24.30 38.17
C GLY A 783 23.44 25.30 37.02
N ILE A 784 23.12 24.84 35.80
CA ILE A 784 22.84 25.73 34.66
C ILE A 784 21.34 26.04 34.64
N SER A 785 21.03 27.28 35.03
CA SER A 785 19.65 27.77 35.10
C SER A 785 19.01 27.97 33.73
N LEU A 786 17.66 28.09 33.69
CA LEU A 786 16.95 28.46 32.49
C LEU A 786 17.41 29.80 31.90
N THR A 787 17.77 30.75 32.80
CA THR A 787 18.28 32.07 32.42
C THR A 787 19.63 31.96 31.74
N GLU A 788 20.55 31.17 32.29
CA GLU A 788 21.88 30.95 31.69
C GLU A 788 21.75 30.28 30.32
N ARG A 789 20.81 29.34 30.13
CA ARG A 789 20.53 28.72 28.81
C ARG A 789 20.04 29.74 27.76
N LYS A 790 19.16 30.67 28.15
CA LYS A 790 18.72 31.76 27.28
C LYS A 790 19.88 32.71 26.93
N ILE A 791 20.68 33.10 27.90
CA ILE A 791 21.85 33.94 27.67
C ILE A 791 22.85 33.24 26.75
N MET A 792 23.03 31.92 26.91
CA MET A 792 23.93 31.16 26.03
C MET A 792 23.44 31.18 24.58
N VAL A 793 22.14 31.04 24.33
CA VAL A 793 21.57 31.18 23.00
C VAL A 793 21.89 32.54 22.41
N ASP A 794 21.70 33.61 23.17
CA ASP A 794 21.98 34.97 22.73
C ASP A 794 23.47 35.19 22.40
N ILE A 795 24.37 34.65 23.22
CA ILE A 795 25.83 34.73 22.99
C ILE A 795 26.24 33.97 21.72
N VAL A 796 25.63 32.79 21.47
CA VAL A 796 25.95 31.96 20.29
C VAL A 796 25.47 32.63 19.01
N LEU A 797 24.29 33.28 19.05
CA LEU A 797 23.66 33.90 17.90
C LEU A 797 24.24 35.28 17.53
N ASN A 798 24.73 36.02 18.50
CA ASN A 798 25.31 37.34 18.29
C ASN A 798 26.80 37.23 17.95
N GLU A 799 27.16 37.54 16.71
CA GLU A 799 28.54 37.56 16.22
C GLU A 799 29.28 38.87 16.54
N GLU A 800 28.56 39.92 16.92
CA GLU A 800 29.13 41.22 17.28
C GLU A 800 29.17 41.39 18.81
N GLU A 801 30.32 41.75 19.33
CA GLU A 801 30.53 42.16 20.73
C GLU A 801 29.59 43.33 21.04
N PHE A 802 28.90 43.24 22.18
CA PHE A 802 28.18 44.37 22.76
C PHE A 802 29.13 45.51 23.13
#